data_81e940d923653a24f13121e72f359d85
#
_entry.id   81e940d923653a24f13121e72f359d85
#
_cell.length_a   1.000
_cell.length_b   1.000
_cell.length_c   1.000
_cell.angle_alpha   90.00
_cell.angle_beta   90.00
_cell.angle_gamma   90.00
#
_symmetry.space_group_name_H-M   'P 1'
#
loop_
_entity.id
_entity.type
_entity.pdbx_description
1 polymer ?
#
loop_
_entity_poly.entity_id
_entity_poly.type
_entity_poly.pdbx_seq_one_letter_code
_entity_poly.pdbx_strand_id
1 'polypeptide(L)'
;MERLKAHFQKHAMHYVAVLVFYALASALLSKSFDGYVVRQGDIQNWVGMSKEARDAAVLFGESPGWTNSMFGGMPTTHISPAKPSFDVVRQTKRVINSFVGYNGISVFWLAMIGGYILALALGASPWIALLCGVGMGLSSFEVLYFSAGHNTKVQAIAYMPFVLAGVVWAYRGRLFAGSALAAFATALHVSSGHPQMTYYLLFLLVAIGLAETWRLGVQEQNWPKALRTNALVLLAGIIGVLPSFAHLKETQEYAQYTIRGERILENADMAEGTEGLDRDYILEYSMADGEWLSILCPDIKGGNNPLYWGEQSFSGGAFYFGAILVALFFMFLVAGRDRLRWPLLVITALAVFLSRRDGGVLMDFFLDYLPAFSKFRDTKMMLVLVLMTVSMGAALGLKEMVAEATQPGGMPNKRRWWWLGSALGLVVLFAGFYGVPEAFFDFQSSIRRDVAVEQLGYQEALARRLEVFRADVLRTLGLLLVLSGVIAAMAWNKLKPTVALLALALVTTVDLWNVDQRYFNNEKVNGMYRNWVKQVDHAFPFTPEPQMMKLLAQDFRSNPVNEERAARLYDHYLERFDGIRLTRAEKDRLEAVSQFGAMRFSAAYRVLRWDNPFTDASASYFFQSIGGYHAAKLRRYQDFIERVLTPERSRFAEKIQAGDMESAFATLVGHQMLNTRYIIFGQMADPLAVPGATGFAWVASDWQWAASPEDEINMTAALDAPVRAVVHEEYQGSMNGMSPGATGTIQLVNYTPDYLEYESNLSAEGLGVFSEI
;
A
#
# COMPACT_ATOMS: atom_id res chain seq x y z
N MET A 1 -35.23 -34.46 4.78
CA MET A 1 -34.37 -34.36 6.00
C MET A 1 -33.09 -35.18 5.86
N GLU A 2 -33.16 -36.46 5.50
CA GLU A 2 -31.97 -37.36 5.38
C GLU A 2 -30.94 -36.90 4.34
N ARG A 3 -31.38 -36.45 3.12
CA ARG A 3 -30.46 -35.90 2.11
C ARG A 3 -29.70 -34.64 2.63
N LEU A 4 -30.37 -33.79 3.37
CA LEU A 4 -29.74 -32.60 3.97
C LEU A 4 -28.74 -33.00 5.06
N LYS A 5 -29.07 -33.95 5.91
CA LYS A 5 -28.19 -34.49 6.94
C LYS A 5 -26.95 -35.17 6.35
N ALA A 6 -27.15 -35.97 5.29
CA ALA A 6 -26.04 -36.61 4.55
C ALA A 6 -25.12 -35.55 3.86
N HIS A 7 -25.72 -34.49 3.30
CA HIS A 7 -24.97 -33.38 2.72
C HIS A 7 -24.12 -32.66 3.78
N PHE A 8 -24.71 -32.30 4.94
CA PHE A 8 -23.98 -31.66 6.03
C PHE A 8 -22.87 -32.56 6.57
N GLN A 9 -23.13 -33.87 6.77
CA GLN A 9 -22.10 -34.80 7.24
C GLN A 9 -20.92 -34.88 6.23
N LYS A 10 -21.21 -34.93 4.93
CA LYS A 10 -20.21 -35.01 3.87
C LYS A 10 -19.35 -33.75 3.80
N HIS A 11 -19.93 -32.58 4.05
CA HIS A 11 -19.28 -31.29 3.90
C HIS A 11 -18.96 -30.60 5.25
N ALA A 12 -19.13 -31.28 6.36
CA ALA A 12 -18.97 -30.72 7.70
C ALA A 12 -17.65 -29.96 7.91
N MET A 13 -16.53 -30.51 7.43
CA MET A 13 -15.23 -29.89 7.55
C MET A 13 -15.09 -28.56 6.79
N HIS A 14 -15.79 -28.40 5.67
CA HIS A 14 -15.77 -27.14 4.95
C HIS A 14 -16.52 -26.05 5.72
N TYR A 15 -17.66 -26.40 6.34
CA TYR A 15 -18.40 -25.47 7.19
C TYR A 15 -17.62 -25.11 8.44
N VAL A 16 -16.99 -26.10 9.10
CA VAL A 16 -16.13 -25.88 10.27
C VAL A 16 -14.97 -24.95 9.91
N ALA A 17 -14.29 -25.15 8.78
CA ALA A 17 -13.20 -24.29 8.34
C ALA A 17 -13.66 -22.84 8.14
N VAL A 18 -14.79 -22.60 7.47
CA VAL A 18 -15.36 -21.27 7.27
C VAL A 18 -15.66 -20.57 8.59
N LEU A 19 -16.24 -21.29 9.56
CA LEU A 19 -16.54 -20.75 10.90
C LEU A 19 -15.26 -20.48 11.71
N VAL A 20 -14.27 -21.37 11.67
CA VAL A 20 -12.98 -21.16 12.33
C VAL A 20 -12.28 -19.92 11.78
N PHE A 21 -12.25 -19.75 10.46
CA PHE A 21 -11.66 -18.58 9.83
C PHE A 21 -12.38 -17.29 10.21
N TYR A 22 -13.72 -17.32 10.28
CA TYR A 22 -14.48 -16.17 10.74
C TYR A 22 -14.19 -15.83 12.22
N ALA A 23 -14.10 -16.85 13.07
CA ALA A 23 -13.78 -16.68 14.48
C ALA A 23 -12.37 -16.09 14.68
N LEU A 24 -11.37 -16.58 13.94
CA LEU A 24 -10.00 -16.07 14.00
C LEU A 24 -9.92 -14.61 13.50
N ALA A 25 -10.53 -14.28 12.36
CA ALA A 25 -10.58 -12.91 11.85
C ALA A 25 -11.31 -11.97 12.81
N SER A 26 -12.41 -12.41 13.41
CA SER A 26 -13.17 -11.65 14.40
C SER A 26 -12.40 -11.45 15.71
N ALA A 27 -11.66 -12.46 16.16
CA ALA A 27 -10.80 -12.35 17.34
C ALA A 27 -9.65 -11.38 17.13
N LEU A 28 -9.00 -11.41 15.95
CA LEU A 28 -7.93 -10.47 15.58
C LEU A 28 -8.45 -9.02 15.59
N LEU A 29 -9.66 -8.81 15.12
CA LEU A 29 -10.29 -7.50 15.01
C LEU A 29 -11.38 -7.27 16.06
N SER A 30 -11.20 -7.85 17.27
CA SER A 30 -12.23 -7.85 18.32
C SER A 30 -12.72 -6.46 18.73
N LYS A 31 -11.88 -5.43 18.71
CA LYS A 31 -12.27 -4.07 19.08
C LYS A 31 -13.23 -3.39 18.09
N SER A 32 -13.38 -3.95 16.89
CA SER A 32 -14.39 -3.46 15.95
C SER A 32 -15.83 -3.65 16.46
N PHE A 33 -16.05 -4.66 17.30
CA PHE A 33 -17.35 -4.89 17.96
C PHE A 33 -17.65 -3.91 19.11
N ASP A 34 -16.59 -3.26 19.63
CA ASP A 34 -16.69 -2.21 20.64
C ASP A 34 -16.81 -0.79 20.03
N GLY A 35 -17.03 -0.68 18.71
CA GLY A 35 -17.15 0.59 18.00
C GLY A 35 -15.80 1.28 17.68
N TYR A 36 -14.69 0.55 17.78
CA TYR A 36 -13.38 1.02 17.36
C TYR A 36 -13.07 0.59 15.92
N VAL A 37 -12.20 1.34 15.26
CA VAL A 37 -11.60 1.01 13.97
C VAL A 37 -10.09 1.04 14.07
N VAL A 38 -9.42 0.31 13.19
CA VAL A 38 -7.95 0.25 13.18
C VAL A 38 -7.38 1.63 12.83
N ARG A 39 -6.40 2.07 13.59
CA ARG A 39 -5.64 3.29 13.30
C ARG A 39 -4.73 3.01 12.11
N GLN A 40 -4.98 3.65 10.99
CA GLN A 40 -4.29 3.43 9.72
C GLN A 40 -3.76 4.78 9.19
N GLY A 41 -2.43 4.97 9.18
CA GLY A 41 -1.80 6.23 8.79
C GLY A 41 -2.12 6.65 7.35
N ASP A 42 -2.05 5.71 6.41
CA ASP A 42 -2.36 5.99 5.00
C ASP A 42 -3.83 6.34 4.77
N ILE A 43 -4.73 5.78 5.57
CA ILE A 43 -6.16 6.15 5.51
C ILE A 43 -6.39 7.55 6.06
N GLN A 44 -5.66 7.98 7.10
CA GLN A 44 -5.72 9.34 7.60
C GLN A 44 -5.31 10.33 6.50
N ASN A 45 -4.17 10.06 5.84
CA ASN A 45 -3.73 10.87 4.70
C ASN A 45 -4.74 10.86 3.54
N TRP A 46 -5.30 9.69 3.22
CA TRP A 46 -6.34 9.59 2.19
C TRP A 46 -7.60 10.40 2.56
N VAL A 47 -8.01 10.42 3.82
CA VAL A 47 -9.11 11.27 4.30
C VAL A 47 -8.79 12.74 4.05
N GLY A 48 -7.55 13.18 4.27
CA GLY A 48 -7.09 14.54 3.97
C GLY A 48 -7.14 14.87 2.49
N MET A 49 -6.54 14.01 1.65
CA MET A 49 -6.50 14.18 0.20
C MET A 49 -7.90 14.26 -0.45
N SER A 50 -8.83 13.43 0.02
CA SER A 50 -10.17 13.28 -0.58
C SER A 50 -11.22 14.23 0.01
N LYS A 51 -10.84 15.06 0.97
CA LYS A 51 -11.81 15.88 1.73
C LYS A 51 -12.57 16.85 0.83
N GLU A 52 -11.86 17.60 0.00
CA GLU A 52 -12.49 18.58 -0.91
C GLU A 52 -13.45 17.90 -1.90
N ALA A 53 -13.02 16.82 -2.55
CA ALA A 53 -13.85 16.09 -3.51
C ALA A 53 -15.13 15.53 -2.86
N ARG A 54 -15.05 15.05 -1.62
CA ARG A 54 -16.20 14.55 -0.88
C ARG A 54 -17.14 15.66 -0.43
N ASP A 55 -16.60 16.78 0.00
CA ASP A 55 -17.40 17.95 0.40
C ASP A 55 -18.08 18.56 -0.83
N ALA A 56 -17.37 18.67 -1.96
CA ALA A 56 -17.94 19.12 -3.23
C ALA A 56 -19.10 18.23 -3.68
N ALA A 57 -18.97 16.91 -3.56
CA ALA A 57 -20.05 15.98 -3.90
C ALA A 57 -21.32 16.21 -3.04
N VAL A 58 -21.17 16.60 -1.78
CA VAL A 58 -22.30 16.95 -0.90
C VAL A 58 -22.89 18.30 -1.26
N LEU A 59 -22.05 19.29 -1.55
CA LEU A 59 -22.48 20.66 -1.79
C LEU A 59 -23.02 20.90 -3.21
N PHE A 60 -22.41 20.26 -4.21
CA PHE A 60 -22.70 20.48 -5.62
C PHE A 60 -23.35 19.28 -6.33
N GLY A 61 -23.44 18.12 -5.66
CA GLY A 61 -24.16 16.93 -6.15
C GLY A 61 -23.31 15.97 -6.99
N GLU A 62 -22.11 16.38 -7.42
CA GLU A 62 -21.20 15.57 -8.26
C GLU A 62 -19.81 15.46 -7.64
N SER A 63 -19.17 14.29 -7.81
CA SER A 63 -17.77 14.10 -7.42
C SER A 63 -16.87 14.71 -8.50
N PRO A 64 -16.03 15.69 -8.15
CA PRO A 64 -15.18 16.35 -9.13
C PRO A 64 -14.06 15.43 -9.64
N GLY A 65 -13.63 15.65 -10.89
CA GLY A 65 -12.48 15.03 -11.51
C GLY A 65 -11.14 15.68 -11.12
N TRP A 66 -11.20 16.85 -10.49
CA TRP A 66 -10.05 17.64 -10.06
C TRP A 66 -10.14 18.04 -8.58
N THR A 67 -9.02 18.28 -7.92
CA THR A 67 -8.95 18.86 -6.55
C THR A 67 -7.89 19.96 -6.53
N ASN A 68 -8.24 21.10 -5.90
CA ASN A 68 -7.33 22.22 -5.69
C ASN A 68 -6.81 22.28 -4.24
N SER A 69 -7.21 21.32 -3.40
CA SER A 69 -6.83 21.31 -1.99
C SER A 69 -5.35 21.00 -1.76
N MET A 70 -4.64 20.46 -2.76
CA MET A 70 -3.23 20.12 -2.62
C MET A 70 -2.44 20.33 -3.92
N PHE A 71 -1.15 20.65 -3.77
CA PHE A 71 -0.17 20.80 -4.85
C PHE A 71 -0.54 21.83 -5.91
N GLY A 72 -1.38 22.82 -5.58
CA GLY A 72 -1.87 23.79 -6.55
C GLY A 72 -2.89 23.23 -7.55
N GLY A 73 -3.26 21.97 -7.41
CA GLY A 73 -4.24 21.27 -8.24
C GLY A 73 -3.75 19.91 -8.74
N MET A 74 -4.64 18.92 -8.77
CA MET A 74 -4.35 17.61 -9.37
C MET A 74 -5.62 16.80 -9.66
N PRO A 75 -5.55 15.82 -10.60
CA PRO A 75 -6.66 14.92 -10.86
C PRO A 75 -7.05 14.06 -9.65
N THR A 76 -8.35 13.83 -9.47
CA THR A 76 -8.88 12.96 -8.39
C THR A 76 -8.89 11.47 -8.71
N THR A 77 -8.39 11.04 -9.86
CA THR A 77 -8.43 9.66 -10.38
C THR A 77 -8.00 8.60 -9.35
N HIS A 78 -6.96 8.87 -8.54
CA HIS A 78 -6.49 7.96 -7.50
C HIS A 78 -6.92 8.36 -6.07
N ILE A 79 -7.62 9.48 -5.91
CA ILE A 79 -8.01 10.04 -4.62
C ILE A 79 -9.48 9.76 -4.36
N SER A 80 -10.33 10.13 -5.31
CA SER A 80 -11.79 9.99 -5.28
C SER A 80 -12.32 9.70 -6.69
N PRO A 81 -12.01 8.54 -7.28
CA PRO A 81 -12.37 8.23 -8.66
C PRO A 81 -13.89 8.25 -8.84
N ALA A 82 -14.33 8.75 -9.98
CA ALA A 82 -15.74 8.68 -10.38
C ALA A 82 -16.23 7.23 -10.36
N LYS A 83 -17.43 7.02 -9.84
CA LYS A 83 -18.00 5.68 -9.68
C LYS A 83 -19.09 5.50 -10.75
N PRO A 84 -19.01 4.42 -11.56
CA PRO A 84 -20.10 4.11 -12.48
C PRO A 84 -21.41 3.87 -11.70
N SER A 85 -22.53 4.22 -12.32
CA SER A 85 -23.87 4.05 -11.73
C SER A 85 -24.16 2.60 -11.33
N PHE A 86 -23.67 1.64 -12.12
CA PHE A 86 -23.76 0.21 -11.83
C PHE A 86 -22.42 -0.48 -12.00
N ASP A 87 -22.00 -1.21 -10.97
CA ASP A 87 -20.76 -1.97 -10.93
C ASP A 87 -20.98 -3.32 -10.22
N VAL A 88 -21.05 -4.39 -11.00
CA VAL A 88 -21.31 -5.75 -10.52
C VAL A 88 -20.23 -6.20 -9.51
N VAL A 89 -18.97 -5.85 -9.75
CA VAL A 89 -17.86 -6.24 -8.88
C VAL A 89 -17.98 -5.55 -7.52
N ARG A 90 -18.31 -4.25 -7.53
CA ARG A 90 -18.57 -3.48 -6.30
C ARG A 90 -19.77 -4.00 -5.54
N GLN A 91 -20.87 -4.36 -6.24
CA GLN A 91 -22.03 -4.97 -5.59
C GLN A 91 -21.67 -6.31 -4.95
N THR A 92 -20.88 -7.15 -5.64
CA THR A 92 -20.40 -8.41 -5.08
C THR A 92 -19.57 -8.19 -3.82
N LYS A 93 -18.64 -7.23 -3.82
CA LYS A 93 -17.86 -6.86 -2.63
C LYS A 93 -18.76 -6.37 -1.48
N ARG A 94 -19.79 -5.58 -1.78
CA ARG A 94 -20.79 -5.14 -0.77
C ARG A 94 -21.53 -6.31 -0.15
N VAL A 95 -21.97 -7.26 -0.97
CA VAL A 95 -22.66 -8.46 -0.50
C VAL A 95 -21.75 -9.26 0.44
N ILE A 96 -20.50 -9.52 0.04
CA ILE A 96 -19.53 -10.21 0.89
C ILE A 96 -19.35 -9.48 2.23
N ASN A 97 -19.13 -8.17 2.18
CA ASN A 97 -18.94 -7.36 3.38
C ASN A 97 -20.19 -7.34 4.28
N SER A 98 -21.39 -7.34 3.69
CA SER A 98 -22.64 -7.40 4.46
C SER A 98 -22.82 -8.69 5.24
N PHE A 99 -22.34 -9.81 4.70
CA PHE A 99 -22.36 -11.10 5.41
C PHE A 99 -21.35 -11.18 6.55
N VAL A 100 -20.23 -10.52 6.44
CA VAL A 100 -19.08 -10.67 7.35
C VAL A 100 -18.98 -9.49 8.31
N GLY A 101 -19.68 -8.38 8.05
CA GLY A 101 -19.69 -7.18 8.87
C GLY A 101 -18.57 -6.21 8.52
N TYR A 102 -17.64 -5.95 9.45
CA TYR A 102 -16.56 -4.99 9.27
C TYR A 102 -15.58 -5.40 8.15
N ASN A 103 -15.21 -4.46 7.27
CA ASN A 103 -14.36 -4.70 6.09
C ASN A 103 -13.03 -5.41 6.41
N GLY A 104 -12.40 -5.09 7.54
CA GLY A 104 -11.18 -5.76 7.98
C GLY A 104 -11.38 -7.25 8.24
N ILE A 105 -12.48 -7.63 8.90
CA ILE A 105 -12.81 -9.04 9.16
C ILE A 105 -12.98 -9.77 7.83
N SER A 106 -13.65 -9.16 6.85
CA SER A 106 -13.87 -9.78 5.54
C SER A 106 -12.58 -10.05 4.79
N VAL A 107 -11.59 -9.17 4.88
CA VAL A 107 -10.30 -9.33 4.19
C VAL A 107 -9.53 -10.53 4.73
N PHE A 108 -9.34 -10.64 6.06
CA PHE A 108 -8.66 -11.78 6.68
C PHE A 108 -9.42 -13.09 6.46
N TRP A 109 -10.73 -13.06 6.60
CA TRP A 109 -11.59 -14.22 6.33
C TRP A 109 -11.47 -14.69 4.88
N LEU A 110 -11.48 -13.80 3.90
CA LEU A 110 -11.29 -14.12 2.48
C LEU A 110 -9.89 -14.67 2.19
N ALA A 111 -8.84 -14.10 2.78
CA ALA A 111 -7.48 -14.62 2.63
C ALA A 111 -7.38 -16.07 3.13
N MET A 112 -7.97 -16.38 4.29
CA MET A 112 -8.03 -17.74 4.82
C MET A 112 -8.83 -18.69 3.93
N ILE A 113 -10.01 -18.28 3.45
CA ILE A 113 -10.82 -19.07 2.51
C ILE A 113 -10.08 -19.27 1.19
N GLY A 114 -9.41 -18.25 0.69
CA GLY A 114 -8.60 -18.31 -0.52
C GLY A 114 -7.50 -19.37 -0.42
N GLY A 115 -6.70 -19.33 0.66
CA GLY A 115 -5.68 -20.34 0.93
C GLY A 115 -6.24 -21.76 1.06
N TYR A 116 -7.40 -21.88 1.72
CA TYR A 116 -8.14 -23.13 1.85
C TYR A 116 -8.58 -23.69 0.48
N ILE A 117 -9.19 -22.86 -0.36
CA ILE A 117 -9.66 -23.27 -1.70
C ILE A 117 -8.48 -23.58 -2.61
N LEU A 118 -7.38 -22.84 -2.53
CA LEU A 118 -6.16 -23.11 -3.29
C LEU A 118 -5.57 -24.48 -2.93
N ALA A 119 -5.47 -24.80 -1.64
CA ALA A 119 -5.00 -26.11 -1.19
C ALA A 119 -5.92 -27.25 -1.69
N LEU A 120 -7.25 -27.06 -1.63
CA LEU A 120 -8.21 -28.02 -2.19
C LEU A 120 -8.05 -28.16 -3.73
N ALA A 121 -7.76 -27.07 -4.43
CA ALA A 121 -7.51 -27.09 -5.88
C ALA A 121 -6.26 -27.90 -6.23
N LEU A 122 -5.25 -27.87 -5.37
CA LEU A 122 -4.06 -28.73 -5.47
C LEU A 122 -4.33 -30.19 -5.10
N GLY A 123 -5.55 -30.54 -4.67
CA GLY A 123 -5.99 -31.87 -4.29
C GLY A 123 -5.60 -32.27 -2.86
N ALA A 124 -5.33 -31.29 -2.00
CA ALA A 124 -5.11 -31.52 -0.58
C ALA A 124 -6.41 -31.87 0.15
N SER A 125 -6.30 -32.55 1.28
CA SER A 125 -7.45 -32.84 2.14
C SER A 125 -7.95 -31.58 2.86
N PRO A 126 -9.22 -31.53 3.33
CA PRO A 126 -9.73 -30.39 4.09
C PRO A 126 -8.90 -30.02 5.33
N TRP A 127 -8.22 -30.98 5.95
CA TRP A 127 -7.35 -30.75 7.11
C TRP A 127 -6.06 -30.02 6.74
N ILE A 128 -5.45 -30.38 5.59
CA ILE A 128 -4.30 -29.67 5.04
C ILE A 128 -4.72 -28.28 4.59
N ALA A 129 -5.89 -28.19 3.95
CA ALA A 129 -6.42 -26.92 3.48
C ALA A 129 -6.69 -25.94 4.65
N LEU A 130 -7.17 -26.44 5.81
CA LEU A 130 -7.35 -25.64 7.03
C LEU A 130 -6.03 -24.98 7.46
N LEU A 131 -4.94 -25.76 7.53
CA LEU A 131 -3.62 -25.24 7.89
C LEU A 131 -3.14 -24.16 6.90
N CYS A 132 -3.28 -24.39 5.58
CA CYS A 132 -2.88 -23.42 4.55
C CYS A 132 -3.75 -22.15 4.61
N GLY A 133 -5.05 -22.29 4.90
CA GLY A 133 -5.95 -21.15 5.08
C GLY A 133 -5.52 -20.28 6.25
N VAL A 134 -5.28 -20.87 7.42
CA VAL A 134 -4.76 -20.13 8.59
C VAL A 134 -3.47 -19.42 8.26
N GLY A 135 -2.50 -20.11 7.61
CA GLY A 135 -1.22 -19.50 7.24
C GLY A 135 -1.34 -18.33 6.29
N MET A 136 -2.31 -18.38 5.38
CA MET A 136 -2.56 -17.28 4.44
C MET A 136 -3.12 -16.04 5.15
N GLY A 137 -4.11 -16.19 6.00
CA GLY A 137 -4.78 -15.04 6.61
C GLY A 137 -4.13 -14.50 7.87
N LEU A 138 -3.35 -15.32 8.61
CA LEU A 138 -2.61 -14.90 9.81
C LEU A 138 -1.11 -14.74 9.52
N SER A 139 -0.68 -14.57 8.27
CA SER A 139 0.68 -14.13 8.00
C SER A 139 0.84 -12.68 8.44
N SER A 140 1.94 -12.34 9.13
CA SER A 140 2.15 -10.95 9.53
C SER A 140 2.28 -9.99 8.35
N PHE A 141 2.53 -10.50 7.14
CA PHE A 141 2.50 -9.75 5.90
C PHE A 141 1.14 -9.05 5.66
N GLU A 142 0.04 -9.78 5.83
CA GLU A 142 -1.32 -9.24 5.74
C GLU A 142 -1.62 -8.27 6.89
N VAL A 143 -1.26 -8.64 8.12
CA VAL A 143 -1.54 -7.86 9.32
C VAL A 143 -0.81 -6.52 9.30
N LEU A 144 0.46 -6.49 8.90
CA LEU A 144 1.28 -5.29 8.83
C LEU A 144 0.78 -4.33 7.74
N TYR A 145 0.48 -4.82 6.54
CA TYR A 145 -0.07 -3.98 5.49
C TYR A 145 -1.47 -3.46 5.83
N PHE A 146 -2.30 -4.27 6.48
CA PHE A 146 -3.61 -3.81 6.94
C PHE A 146 -3.48 -2.73 8.01
N SER A 147 -2.62 -2.91 9.00
CA SER A 147 -2.42 -1.93 10.08
C SER A 147 -1.81 -0.60 9.57
N ALA A 148 -0.99 -0.64 8.51
CA ALA A 148 -0.46 0.56 7.86
C ALA A 148 -1.52 1.34 7.05
N GLY A 149 -2.62 0.68 6.63
CA GLY A 149 -3.68 1.29 5.81
C GLY A 149 -3.62 0.95 4.33
N HIS A 150 -2.77 0.00 3.92
CA HIS A 150 -2.64 -0.46 2.53
C HIS A 150 -3.82 -1.37 2.12
N ASN A 151 -5.05 -0.91 2.34
CA ASN A 151 -6.27 -1.71 2.19
C ASN A 151 -6.47 -2.26 0.78
N THR A 152 -6.10 -1.51 -0.26
CA THR A 152 -6.16 -1.99 -1.66
C THR A 152 -5.20 -3.15 -1.90
N LYS A 153 -4.01 -3.11 -1.28
CA LYS A 153 -2.99 -4.16 -1.36
C LYS A 153 -3.46 -5.44 -0.71
N VAL A 154 -3.90 -5.38 0.57
CA VAL A 154 -4.39 -6.57 1.30
C VAL A 154 -5.61 -7.19 0.63
N GLN A 155 -6.53 -6.39 0.08
CA GLN A 155 -7.65 -6.92 -0.70
C GLN A 155 -7.18 -7.65 -1.96
N ALA A 156 -6.22 -7.09 -2.70
CA ALA A 156 -5.65 -7.73 -3.88
C ALA A 156 -5.02 -9.09 -3.49
N ILE A 157 -4.22 -9.12 -2.41
CA ILE A 157 -3.56 -10.34 -1.92
C ILE A 157 -4.59 -11.40 -1.51
N ALA A 158 -5.66 -11.01 -0.80
CA ALA A 158 -6.72 -11.94 -0.39
C ALA A 158 -7.43 -12.64 -1.56
N TYR A 159 -7.47 -12.01 -2.74
CA TYR A 159 -8.06 -12.61 -3.95
C TYR A 159 -7.08 -13.45 -4.78
N MET A 160 -5.75 -13.28 -4.63
CA MET A 160 -4.75 -14.04 -5.39
C MET A 160 -4.94 -15.57 -5.30
N PRO A 161 -5.16 -16.16 -4.12
CA PRO A 161 -5.32 -17.62 -4.01
C PRO A 161 -6.53 -18.14 -4.78
N PHE A 162 -7.61 -17.36 -4.94
CA PHE A 162 -8.77 -17.75 -5.74
C PHE A 162 -8.45 -17.75 -7.24
N VAL A 163 -7.67 -16.78 -7.73
CA VAL A 163 -7.18 -16.75 -9.11
C VAL A 163 -6.34 -18.00 -9.39
N LEU A 164 -5.37 -18.26 -8.52
CA LEU A 164 -4.50 -19.45 -8.62
C LEU A 164 -5.30 -20.76 -8.55
N ALA A 165 -6.28 -20.87 -7.66
CA ALA A 165 -7.15 -22.03 -7.54
C ALA A 165 -7.95 -22.28 -8.83
N GLY A 166 -8.48 -21.20 -9.42
CA GLY A 166 -9.20 -21.28 -10.69
C GLY A 166 -8.31 -21.80 -11.81
N VAL A 167 -7.10 -21.26 -11.95
CA VAL A 167 -6.11 -21.69 -12.94
C VAL A 167 -5.71 -23.16 -12.72
N VAL A 168 -5.37 -23.54 -11.48
CA VAL A 168 -5.02 -24.93 -11.13
C VAL A 168 -6.17 -25.89 -11.45
N TRP A 169 -7.41 -25.55 -11.13
CA TRP A 169 -8.58 -26.39 -11.48
C TRP A 169 -8.76 -26.54 -12.98
N ALA A 170 -8.56 -25.47 -13.76
CA ALA A 170 -8.66 -25.53 -15.21
C ALA A 170 -7.68 -26.54 -15.80
N TYR A 171 -6.42 -26.50 -15.38
CA TYR A 171 -5.39 -27.46 -15.84
C TYR A 171 -5.59 -28.86 -15.28
N ARG A 172 -6.18 -29.04 -14.10
CA ARG A 172 -6.39 -30.33 -13.44
C ARG A 172 -7.77 -30.97 -13.73
N GLY A 173 -8.39 -30.61 -14.85
CA GLY A 173 -9.56 -31.31 -15.41
C GLY A 173 -10.92 -30.67 -15.12
N ARG A 174 -10.98 -29.56 -14.37
CA ARG A 174 -12.21 -28.79 -14.17
C ARG A 174 -12.21 -27.51 -15.03
N LEU A 175 -12.00 -27.70 -16.33
CA LEU A 175 -11.70 -26.62 -17.27
C LEU A 175 -12.64 -25.41 -17.17
N PHE A 176 -13.95 -25.63 -17.33
CA PHE A 176 -14.93 -24.53 -17.33
C PHE A 176 -15.12 -23.90 -15.92
N ALA A 177 -15.24 -24.76 -14.89
CA ALA A 177 -15.40 -24.26 -13.52
C ALA A 177 -14.14 -23.52 -13.04
N GLY A 178 -12.95 -24.03 -13.40
CA GLY A 178 -11.69 -23.36 -13.09
C GLY A 178 -11.55 -22.03 -13.83
N SER A 179 -11.84 -21.98 -15.13
CA SER A 179 -11.80 -20.71 -15.90
C SER A 179 -12.82 -19.69 -15.40
N ALA A 180 -14.03 -20.12 -15.02
CA ALA A 180 -15.04 -19.25 -14.46
C ALA A 180 -14.59 -18.66 -13.10
N LEU A 181 -14.02 -19.49 -12.21
CA LEU A 181 -13.45 -19.02 -10.95
C LEU A 181 -12.28 -18.05 -11.20
N ALA A 182 -11.39 -18.38 -12.14
CA ALA A 182 -10.26 -17.51 -12.49
C ALA A 182 -10.74 -16.13 -12.99
N ALA A 183 -11.73 -16.09 -13.90
CA ALA A 183 -12.30 -14.84 -14.41
C ALA A 183 -12.92 -14.01 -13.29
N PHE A 184 -13.76 -14.62 -12.46
CA PHE A 184 -14.44 -13.94 -11.35
C PHE A 184 -13.45 -13.43 -10.31
N ALA A 185 -12.50 -14.27 -9.89
CA ALA A 185 -11.48 -13.88 -8.93
C ALA A 185 -10.54 -12.80 -9.47
N THR A 186 -10.19 -12.84 -10.76
CA THR A 186 -9.41 -11.80 -11.43
C THR A 186 -10.17 -10.47 -11.43
N ALA A 187 -11.48 -10.47 -11.68
CA ALA A 187 -12.27 -9.25 -11.59
C ALA A 187 -12.27 -8.62 -10.19
N LEU A 188 -12.41 -9.43 -9.14
CA LEU A 188 -12.32 -8.97 -7.76
C LEU A 188 -10.90 -8.50 -7.40
N HIS A 189 -9.88 -9.20 -7.86
CA HIS A 189 -8.48 -8.87 -7.63
C HIS A 189 -8.09 -7.52 -8.26
N VAL A 190 -8.34 -7.37 -9.57
CA VAL A 190 -7.98 -6.15 -10.31
C VAL A 190 -8.78 -4.94 -9.81
N SER A 191 -10.06 -5.13 -9.49
CA SER A 191 -10.90 -4.07 -8.93
C SER A 191 -10.49 -3.61 -7.52
N SER A 192 -9.49 -4.26 -6.89
CA SER A 192 -8.90 -3.78 -5.65
C SER A 192 -8.01 -2.55 -5.86
N GLY A 193 -7.64 -2.23 -7.11
CA GLY A 193 -6.93 -1.01 -7.45
C GLY A 193 -5.44 -1.02 -7.05
N HIS A 194 -4.78 -2.18 -7.09
CA HIS A 194 -3.34 -2.30 -6.81
C HIS A 194 -2.59 -2.99 -7.96
N PRO A 195 -2.23 -2.26 -9.04
CA PRO A 195 -1.62 -2.83 -10.26
C PRO A 195 -0.33 -3.62 -10.00
N GLN A 196 0.52 -3.19 -9.07
CA GLN A 196 1.77 -3.87 -8.72
C GLN A 196 1.54 -5.29 -8.22
N MET A 197 0.50 -5.53 -7.41
CA MET A 197 0.15 -6.88 -6.96
C MET A 197 -0.33 -7.75 -8.11
N THR A 198 -1.09 -7.19 -9.05
CA THR A 198 -1.51 -7.89 -10.28
C THR A 198 -0.31 -8.25 -11.15
N TYR A 199 0.63 -7.32 -11.32
CA TYR A 199 1.85 -7.51 -12.08
C TYR A 199 2.70 -8.65 -11.51
N TYR A 200 2.89 -8.69 -10.18
CA TYR A 200 3.64 -9.77 -9.54
C TYR A 200 2.93 -11.12 -9.66
N LEU A 201 1.61 -11.17 -9.52
CA LEU A 201 0.86 -12.40 -9.69
C LEU A 201 1.08 -13.04 -11.08
N LEU A 202 1.29 -12.24 -12.13
CA LEU A 202 1.53 -12.75 -13.48
C LEU A 202 2.78 -13.65 -13.56
N PHE A 203 3.85 -13.35 -12.79
CA PHE A 203 5.04 -14.23 -12.77
C PHE A 203 4.69 -15.65 -12.33
N LEU A 204 3.91 -15.78 -11.25
CA LEU A 204 3.50 -17.09 -10.75
C LEU A 204 2.51 -17.78 -11.69
N LEU A 205 1.56 -17.04 -12.28
CA LEU A 205 0.61 -17.58 -13.24
C LEU A 205 1.30 -18.11 -14.50
N VAL A 206 2.29 -17.37 -15.03
CA VAL A 206 3.10 -17.80 -16.17
C VAL A 206 3.89 -19.04 -15.82
N ALA A 207 4.56 -19.09 -14.67
CA ALA A 207 5.35 -20.24 -14.25
C ALA A 207 4.50 -21.51 -14.10
N ILE A 208 3.31 -21.41 -13.47
CA ILE A 208 2.35 -22.52 -13.38
C ILE A 208 1.81 -22.90 -14.75
N GLY A 209 1.44 -21.92 -15.57
CA GLY A 209 0.93 -22.14 -16.92
C GLY A 209 1.91 -22.90 -17.81
N LEU A 210 3.19 -22.51 -17.78
CA LEU A 210 4.26 -23.19 -18.52
C LEU A 210 4.46 -24.64 -18.03
N ALA A 211 4.52 -24.84 -16.70
CA ALA A 211 4.71 -26.17 -16.11
C ALA A 211 3.53 -27.13 -16.44
N GLU A 212 2.30 -26.63 -16.35
CA GLU A 212 1.11 -27.43 -16.64
C GLU A 212 0.92 -27.64 -18.15
N THR A 213 1.29 -26.67 -18.98
CA THR A 213 1.32 -26.85 -20.45
C THR A 213 2.32 -27.92 -20.87
N TRP A 214 3.52 -27.89 -20.27
CA TRP A 214 4.53 -28.92 -20.46
C TRP A 214 3.99 -30.31 -20.05
N ARG A 215 3.32 -30.40 -18.92
CA ARG A 215 2.71 -31.65 -18.44
C ARG A 215 1.68 -32.17 -19.44
N LEU A 216 0.73 -31.35 -19.85
CA LEU A 216 -0.34 -31.76 -20.78
C LEU A 216 0.18 -32.06 -22.18
N GLY A 217 1.02 -31.17 -22.73
CA GLY A 217 1.50 -31.24 -24.11
C GLY A 217 2.57 -32.29 -24.30
N VAL A 218 3.62 -32.29 -23.48
CA VAL A 218 4.80 -33.13 -23.67
C VAL A 218 4.66 -34.46 -22.95
N GLN A 219 4.18 -34.51 -21.74
CA GLN A 219 4.17 -35.74 -20.94
C GLN A 219 2.90 -36.58 -21.16
N GLU A 220 1.73 -35.91 -21.22
CA GLU A 220 0.47 -36.58 -21.54
C GLU A 220 0.25 -36.68 -23.06
N GLN A 221 1.16 -36.12 -23.86
CA GLN A 221 1.08 -36.11 -25.35
C GLN A 221 -0.25 -35.53 -25.86
N ASN A 222 -0.84 -34.58 -25.16
CA ASN A 222 -2.17 -34.02 -25.44
C ASN A 222 -2.12 -32.51 -25.68
N TRP A 223 -1.48 -32.09 -26.76
CA TRP A 223 -1.38 -30.69 -27.17
C TRP A 223 -2.74 -30.01 -27.40
N PRO A 224 -3.75 -30.65 -28.00
CA PRO A 224 -5.07 -30.03 -28.15
C PRO A 224 -5.69 -29.62 -26.80
N LYS A 225 -5.57 -30.49 -25.78
CA LYS A 225 -6.02 -30.17 -24.42
C LYS A 225 -5.21 -29.03 -23.79
N ALA A 226 -3.89 -29.03 -23.96
CA ALA A 226 -3.02 -27.97 -23.46
C ALA A 226 -3.40 -26.60 -24.06
N LEU A 227 -3.49 -26.53 -25.40
CA LEU A 227 -3.84 -25.28 -26.11
C LEU A 227 -5.25 -24.78 -25.75
N ARG A 228 -6.24 -25.69 -25.69
CA ARG A 228 -7.61 -25.35 -25.28
C ARG A 228 -7.63 -24.79 -23.83
N THR A 229 -6.87 -25.40 -22.91
CA THR A 229 -6.81 -24.93 -21.52
C THR A 229 -6.16 -23.56 -21.45
N ASN A 230 -5.02 -23.37 -22.12
CA ASN A 230 -4.35 -22.07 -22.20
C ASN A 230 -5.28 -20.98 -22.76
N ALA A 231 -5.96 -21.26 -23.87
CA ALA A 231 -6.88 -20.31 -24.49
C ALA A 231 -8.02 -19.91 -23.55
N LEU A 232 -8.62 -20.85 -22.81
CA LEU A 232 -9.70 -20.55 -21.87
C LEU A 232 -9.20 -19.86 -20.59
N VAL A 233 -8.01 -20.17 -20.11
CA VAL A 233 -7.40 -19.46 -18.98
C VAL A 233 -7.05 -18.02 -19.37
N LEU A 234 -6.48 -17.80 -20.55
CA LEU A 234 -6.20 -16.45 -21.07
C LEU A 234 -7.48 -15.65 -21.26
N LEU A 235 -8.51 -16.27 -21.86
CA LEU A 235 -9.82 -15.63 -22.03
C LEU A 235 -10.44 -15.28 -20.66
N ALA A 236 -10.32 -16.16 -19.67
CA ALA A 236 -10.77 -15.89 -18.30
C ALA A 236 -10.04 -14.69 -17.70
N GLY A 237 -8.73 -14.56 -17.90
CA GLY A 237 -7.94 -13.41 -17.49
C GLY A 237 -8.45 -12.12 -18.16
N ILE A 238 -8.64 -12.11 -19.47
CA ILE A 238 -9.18 -10.97 -20.21
C ILE A 238 -10.55 -10.56 -19.67
N ILE A 239 -11.50 -11.52 -19.58
CA ILE A 239 -12.84 -11.26 -19.04
C ILE A 239 -12.77 -10.68 -17.61
N GLY A 240 -11.85 -11.19 -16.79
CA GLY A 240 -11.65 -10.71 -15.43
C GLY A 240 -11.11 -9.28 -15.34
N VAL A 241 -10.35 -8.82 -16.32
CA VAL A 241 -9.81 -7.44 -16.36
C VAL A 241 -10.84 -6.44 -16.88
N LEU A 242 -11.74 -6.86 -17.79
CA LEU A 242 -12.70 -5.96 -18.45
C LEU A 242 -13.50 -5.03 -17.51
N PRO A 243 -14.02 -5.47 -16.35
CA PRO A 243 -14.76 -4.57 -15.46
C PRO A 243 -13.95 -3.39 -14.92
N SER A 244 -12.62 -3.51 -14.90
CA SER A 244 -11.71 -2.47 -14.39
C SER A 244 -10.94 -1.77 -15.53
N PHE A 245 -11.27 -2.05 -16.79
CA PHE A 245 -10.48 -1.58 -17.94
C PHE A 245 -10.41 -0.04 -18.03
N ALA A 246 -11.54 0.65 -17.83
CA ALA A 246 -11.59 2.11 -17.84
C ALA A 246 -10.64 2.70 -16.80
N HIS A 247 -10.72 2.24 -15.55
CA HIS A 247 -9.85 2.73 -14.48
C HIS A 247 -8.37 2.41 -14.72
N LEU A 248 -8.05 1.25 -15.31
CA LEU A 248 -6.67 0.91 -15.69
C LEU A 248 -6.16 1.83 -16.79
N LYS A 249 -7.02 2.18 -17.76
CA LYS A 249 -6.67 3.09 -18.84
C LYS A 249 -6.44 4.51 -18.32
N GLU A 250 -7.32 5.02 -17.46
CA GLU A 250 -7.15 6.29 -16.76
C GLU A 250 -5.84 6.31 -15.95
N THR A 251 -5.56 5.23 -15.22
CA THR A 251 -4.31 5.09 -14.46
C THR A 251 -3.09 5.13 -15.35
N GLN A 252 -3.13 4.45 -16.49
CA GLN A 252 -2.03 4.45 -17.47
C GLN A 252 -1.80 5.83 -18.06
N GLU A 253 -2.87 6.52 -18.42
CA GLU A 253 -2.81 7.87 -18.99
C GLU A 253 -2.29 8.87 -17.94
N TYR A 254 -2.85 8.88 -16.75
CA TYR A 254 -2.39 9.74 -15.66
C TYR A 254 -0.92 9.49 -15.28
N ALA A 255 -0.48 8.23 -15.29
CA ALA A 255 0.90 7.87 -14.91
C ALA A 255 1.96 8.56 -15.78
N GLN A 256 1.64 8.90 -17.05
CA GLN A 256 2.56 9.59 -17.96
C GLN A 256 2.91 11.01 -17.50
N TYR A 257 2.00 11.67 -16.79
CA TYR A 257 2.18 13.03 -16.27
C TYR A 257 2.74 13.08 -14.86
N THR A 258 2.94 11.93 -14.22
CA THR A 258 3.41 11.85 -12.83
C THR A 258 4.92 11.59 -12.76
N ILE A 259 5.45 11.58 -11.53
CA ILE A 259 6.85 11.18 -11.25
C ILE A 259 7.21 9.78 -11.80
N ARG A 260 6.24 9.01 -12.30
CA ARG A 260 6.42 7.68 -12.90
C ARG A 260 6.47 7.72 -14.44
N GLY A 261 6.19 8.87 -15.04
CA GLY A 261 6.28 9.12 -16.48
C GLY A 261 7.68 9.51 -16.91
N GLU A 262 7.76 10.00 -18.15
CA GLU A 262 8.98 10.51 -18.76
C GLU A 262 9.50 11.73 -18.02
N ARG A 263 10.82 11.84 -17.91
CA ARG A 263 11.50 12.98 -17.30
C ARG A 263 11.64 14.11 -18.30
N ILE A 264 11.30 15.30 -17.84
CA ILE A 264 11.41 16.54 -18.61
C ILE A 264 12.73 17.25 -18.31
N LEU A 265 13.25 17.10 -17.09
CA LEU A 265 14.49 17.71 -16.62
C LEU A 265 15.55 16.64 -16.35
N GLU A 266 16.80 16.99 -16.58
CA GLU A 266 17.94 16.18 -16.17
C GLU A 266 18.15 16.24 -14.64
N ASN A 267 18.57 15.13 -14.06
CA ASN A 267 19.11 15.12 -12.71
C ASN A 267 20.39 14.26 -12.65
N ALA A 268 21.06 14.25 -11.48
CA ALA A 268 22.36 13.59 -11.30
C ALA A 268 22.37 12.09 -11.65
N ASP A 269 21.22 11.42 -11.54
CA ASP A 269 21.12 9.96 -11.59
C ASP A 269 20.43 9.44 -12.85
N MET A 270 19.67 10.29 -13.59
CA MET A 270 18.90 9.86 -14.76
C MET A 270 18.85 10.96 -15.82
N ALA A 271 19.07 10.57 -17.08
CA ALA A 271 19.00 11.49 -18.23
C ALA A 271 17.54 11.87 -18.56
N GLU A 272 17.40 13.01 -19.27
CA GLU A 272 16.14 13.42 -19.92
C GLU A 272 15.60 12.30 -20.81
N GLY A 273 14.28 12.17 -20.89
CA GLY A 273 13.61 11.15 -21.68
C GLY A 273 13.55 9.76 -21.04
N THR A 274 14.17 9.53 -19.87
CA THR A 274 14.03 8.26 -19.17
C THR A 274 12.70 8.15 -18.43
N GLU A 275 12.08 6.98 -18.50
CA GLU A 275 10.83 6.68 -17.80
C GLU A 275 11.08 5.96 -16.45
N GLY A 276 10.21 6.18 -15.50
CA GLY A 276 10.19 5.45 -14.23
C GLY A 276 10.68 6.24 -13.03
N LEU A 277 10.80 5.53 -11.91
CA LEU A 277 11.26 6.07 -10.63
C LEU A 277 12.77 5.93 -10.50
N ASP A 278 13.38 6.78 -9.66
CA ASP A 278 14.78 6.64 -9.31
C ASP A 278 15.06 5.30 -8.63
N ARG A 279 16.23 4.70 -8.90
CA ARG A 279 16.64 3.42 -8.34
C ARG A 279 16.61 3.43 -6.80
N ASP A 280 17.16 4.47 -6.18
CA ASP A 280 17.19 4.60 -4.72
C ASP A 280 15.79 4.69 -4.13
N TYR A 281 14.88 5.40 -4.79
CA TYR A 281 13.48 5.48 -4.39
C TYR A 281 12.73 4.15 -4.57
N ILE A 282 13.04 3.38 -5.63
CA ILE A 282 12.48 2.04 -5.84
C ILE A 282 12.91 1.10 -4.70
N LEU A 283 14.18 1.17 -4.30
CA LEU A 283 14.83 0.25 -3.37
C LEU A 283 14.80 0.72 -1.91
N GLU A 284 14.24 1.89 -1.60
CA GLU A 284 14.23 2.49 -0.26
C GLU A 284 13.73 1.56 0.84
N TYR A 285 12.72 0.75 0.54
CA TYR A 285 12.10 -0.20 1.47
C TYR A 285 12.48 -1.65 1.16
N SER A 286 13.51 -1.89 0.36
CA SER A 286 13.99 -3.23 0.06
C SER A 286 14.74 -3.84 1.25
N MET A 287 14.83 -5.16 1.28
CA MET A 287 15.37 -5.92 2.40
C MET A 287 16.91 -5.99 2.38
N ALA A 288 17.49 -6.00 3.57
CA ALA A 288 18.90 -6.33 3.77
C ALA A 288 19.19 -7.80 3.45
N ASP A 289 20.49 -8.10 3.28
CA ASP A 289 20.93 -9.47 3.16
C ASP A 289 20.59 -10.30 4.42
N GLY A 290 20.02 -11.48 4.18
CA GLY A 290 19.52 -12.36 5.24
C GLY A 290 18.22 -11.95 5.88
N GLU A 291 17.69 -10.75 5.64
CA GLU A 291 16.41 -10.29 6.21
C GLU A 291 15.21 -11.09 5.70
N TRP A 292 15.28 -11.66 4.50
CA TRP A 292 14.25 -12.56 3.96
C TRP A 292 14.03 -13.81 4.84
N LEU A 293 14.98 -14.19 5.70
CA LEU A 293 14.79 -15.24 6.69
C LEU A 293 13.71 -14.90 7.74
N SER A 294 13.29 -13.63 7.81
CA SER A 294 12.15 -13.20 8.64
C SER A 294 10.85 -13.97 8.33
N ILE A 295 10.68 -14.47 7.09
CA ILE A 295 9.53 -15.34 6.76
C ILE A 295 9.46 -16.61 7.62
N LEU A 296 10.59 -17.04 8.19
CA LEU A 296 10.76 -18.24 9.04
C LEU A 296 11.06 -17.88 10.51
N CYS A 297 11.79 -16.78 10.76
CA CYS A 297 12.20 -16.30 12.09
C CYS A 297 12.03 -14.78 12.13
N PRO A 298 10.90 -14.22 12.65
CA PRO A 298 10.54 -12.83 12.48
C PRO A 298 11.58 -11.83 12.96
N ASP A 299 12.20 -12.03 14.12
CA ASP A 299 13.15 -11.06 14.67
C ASP A 299 14.61 -11.31 14.26
N ILE A 300 14.83 -11.99 13.13
CA ILE A 300 16.18 -12.29 12.58
C ILE A 300 16.99 -11.02 12.29
N LYS A 301 16.34 -9.89 12.05
CA LYS A 301 16.90 -8.54 11.91
C LYS A 301 16.24 -7.54 12.87
N GLY A 302 15.76 -8.02 14.05
CA GLY A 302 15.19 -7.21 15.13
C GLY A 302 13.73 -6.80 14.98
N GLY A 303 13.05 -7.29 13.96
CA GLY A 303 11.61 -7.12 13.77
C GLY A 303 11.21 -5.67 13.46
N ASN A 304 10.99 -4.85 14.49
CA ASN A 304 10.56 -3.47 14.37
C ASN A 304 11.49 -2.49 15.10
N ASN A 305 11.33 -1.20 14.82
CA ASN A 305 12.03 -0.14 15.54
C ASN A 305 11.67 -0.14 17.06
N PRO A 306 12.63 0.19 17.97
CA PRO A 306 13.97 0.71 17.67
C PRO A 306 15.04 -0.36 17.40
N LEU A 307 14.80 -1.65 17.70
CA LEU A 307 15.81 -2.69 17.63
C LEU A 307 16.12 -3.21 16.22
N TYR A 308 15.35 -2.82 15.21
CA TYR A 308 15.57 -3.19 13.81
C TYR A 308 16.96 -2.77 13.32
N TRP A 309 17.65 -3.68 12.61
CA TRP A 309 18.99 -3.44 12.02
C TRP A 309 19.13 -3.89 10.56
N GLY A 310 17.99 -3.94 9.82
CA GLY A 310 17.99 -4.12 8.36
C GLY A 310 18.27 -2.80 7.61
N GLU A 311 17.98 -2.79 6.31
CA GLU A 311 18.27 -1.65 5.41
C GLU A 311 17.06 -0.80 5.04
N GLN A 312 15.87 -1.14 5.53
CA GLN A 312 14.66 -0.35 5.26
C GLN A 312 14.72 0.97 6.06
N SER A 313 14.29 2.07 5.45
CA SER A 313 14.20 3.38 6.11
C SER A 313 13.32 3.33 7.37
N PHE A 314 12.31 2.45 7.36
CA PHE A 314 11.40 2.22 8.47
C PHE A 314 10.91 0.77 8.44
N SER A 315 10.88 0.09 9.60
CA SER A 315 10.25 -1.21 9.76
C SER A 315 9.13 -1.15 10.81
N GLY A 316 7.90 -1.47 10.39
CA GLY A 316 6.75 -1.65 11.26
C GLY A 316 6.65 -3.05 11.84
N GLY A 317 7.50 -3.98 11.43
CA GLY A 317 7.54 -5.39 11.82
C GLY A 317 8.07 -6.29 10.72
N ALA A 318 8.31 -7.53 11.07
CA ALA A 318 8.84 -8.54 10.16
C ALA A 318 7.73 -9.24 9.36
N PHE A 319 8.00 -9.53 8.10
CA PHE A 319 7.12 -10.39 7.30
C PHE A 319 7.34 -11.85 7.66
N TYR A 320 6.38 -12.43 8.34
CA TYR A 320 6.43 -13.79 8.85
C TYR A 320 5.30 -14.64 8.24
N PHE A 321 5.65 -15.80 7.68
CA PHE A 321 4.71 -16.70 6.99
C PHE A 321 4.43 -17.99 7.79
N GLY A 322 5.04 -18.12 8.96
CA GLY A 322 4.93 -19.28 9.86
C GLY A 322 6.06 -20.27 9.67
N ALA A 323 6.81 -20.52 10.75
CA ALA A 323 7.98 -21.42 10.73
C ALA A 323 7.62 -22.83 10.20
N ILE A 324 6.46 -23.37 10.60
CA ILE A 324 5.99 -24.69 10.17
C ILE A 324 5.68 -24.71 8.68
N LEU A 325 4.98 -23.70 8.13
CA LEU A 325 4.61 -23.65 6.71
C LEU A 325 5.82 -23.49 5.82
N VAL A 326 6.74 -22.59 6.17
CA VAL A 326 7.98 -22.37 5.42
C VAL A 326 8.86 -23.62 5.46
N ALA A 327 8.97 -24.28 6.62
CA ALA A 327 9.70 -25.54 6.74
C ALA A 327 9.06 -26.65 5.88
N LEU A 328 7.73 -26.79 5.88
CA LEU A 328 7.02 -27.75 5.02
C LEU A 328 7.25 -27.48 3.53
N PHE A 329 7.27 -26.20 3.13
CA PHE A 329 7.64 -25.83 1.76
C PHE A 329 9.08 -26.25 1.42
N PHE A 330 10.05 -25.93 2.28
CA PHE A 330 11.44 -26.38 2.09
C PHE A 330 11.55 -27.91 2.00
N MET A 331 10.87 -28.63 2.88
CA MET A 331 10.81 -30.10 2.84
C MET A 331 10.20 -30.59 1.53
N PHE A 332 9.16 -29.94 1.01
CA PHE A 332 8.57 -30.26 -0.29
C PHE A 332 9.59 -30.05 -1.43
N LEU A 333 10.35 -28.97 -1.40
CA LEU A 333 11.38 -28.72 -2.40
C LEU A 333 12.45 -29.82 -2.43
N VAL A 334 12.83 -30.34 -1.25
CA VAL A 334 13.85 -31.39 -1.11
C VAL A 334 13.27 -32.79 -1.38
N ALA A 335 12.17 -33.15 -0.74
CA ALA A 335 11.63 -34.50 -0.71
C ALA A 335 10.41 -34.70 -1.65
N GLY A 336 9.73 -33.65 -2.07
CA GLY A 336 8.52 -33.75 -2.90
C GLY A 336 8.78 -34.27 -4.30
N ARG A 337 7.72 -34.80 -4.92
CA ARG A 337 7.73 -35.37 -6.29
C ARG A 337 6.85 -34.60 -7.27
N ASP A 338 5.87 -33.81 -6.78
CA ASP A 338 5.03 -32.98 -7.63
C ASP A 338 5.91 -32.00 -8.41
N ARG A 339 5.64 -31.88 -9.69
CA ARG A 339 6.46 -31.09 -10.63
C ARG A 339 6.38 -29.61 -10.40
N LEU A 340 5.32 -29.12 -9.77
CA LEU A 340 5.19 -27.73 -9.38
C LEU A 340 6.30 -27.29 -8.43
N ARG A 341 7.05 -28.22 -7.79
CA ARG A 341 8.19 -27.84 -6.95
C ARG A 341 9.20 -26.93 -7.67
N TRP A 342 9.42 -27.15 -8.99
CA TRP A 342 10.41 -26.39 -9.75
C TRP A 342 9.96 -24.96 -10.06
N PRO A 343 8.77 -24.72 -10.64
CA PRO A 343 8.29 -23.35 -10.82
C PRO A 343 8.09 -22.62 -9.49
N LEU A 344 7.66 -23.32 -8.41
CA LEU A 344 7.55 -22.70 -7.10
C LEU A 344 8.93 -22.30 -6.55
N LEU A 345 9.96 -23.13 -6.72
CA LEU A 345 11.35 -22.78 -6.34
C LEU A 345 11.85 -21.57 -7.12
N VAL A 346 11.69 -21.57 -8.44
CA VAL A 346 12.17 -20.49 -9.31
C VAL A 346 11.52 -19.16 -8.92
N ILE A 347 10.20 -19.14 -8.75
CA ILE A 347 9.47 -17.93 -8.37
C ILE A 347 9.84 -17.47 -6.96
N THR A 348 10.01 -18.39 -6.02
CA THR A 348 10.48 -18.05 -4.65
C THR A 348 11.87 -17.43 -4.69
N ALA A 349 12.82 -18.05 -5.39
CA ALA A 349 14.17 -17.53 -5.53
C ALA A 349 14.17 -16.14 -6.20
N LEU A 350 13.44 -16.00 -7.30
CA LEU A 350 13.29 -14.72 -8.00
C LEU A 350 12.71 -13.63 -7.07
N ALA A 351 11.64 -13.93 -6.35
CA ALA A 351 11.00 -12.98 -5.45
C ALA A 351 11.91 -12.58 -4.29
N VAL A 352 12.64 -13.51 -3.70
CA VAL A 352 13.63 -13.23 -2.65
C VAL A 352 14.77 -12.37 -3.20
N PHE A 353 15.33 -12.70 -4.37
CA PHE A 353 16.38 -11.89 -4.99
C PHE A 353 15.94 -10.46 -5.26
N LEU A 354 14.79 -10.27 -5.89
CA LEU A 354 14.28 -8.96 -6.24
C LEU A 354 13.71 -8.18 -5.04
N SER A 355 13.52 -8.81 -3.88
CA SER A 355 13.13 -8.11 -2.65
C SER A 355 14.33 -7.48 -1.90
N ARG A 356 15.57 -7.79 -2.29
CA ARG A 356 16.78 -7.28 -1.66
C ARG A 356 17.16 -5.90 -2.21
N ARG A 357 17.80 -5.08 -1.39
CA ARG A 357 18.33 -3.78 -1.80
C ARG A 357 19.47 -3.93 -2.80
N ASP A 358 20.38 -4.85 -2.53
CA ASP A 358 21.41 -5.26 -3.49
C ASP A 358 20.90 -6.48 -4.30
N GLY A 359 20.07 -6.23 -5.28
CA GLY A 359 19.60 -7.25 -6.24
C GLY A 359 20.60 -7.56 -7.36
N GLY A 360 21.74 -6.84 -7.40
CA GLY A 360 22.80 -7.01 -8.39
C GLY A 360 22.29 -6.93 -9.84
N VAL A 361 23.02 -7.57 -10.75
CA VAL A 361 22.74 -7.59 -12.20
C VAL A 361 21.32 -8.03 -12.54
N LEU A 362 20.69 -8.88 -11.71
CA LEU A 362 19.31 -9.32 -11.95
C LEU A 362 18.32 -8.17 -11.71
N MET A 363 18.53 -7.37 -10.67
CA MET A 363 17.68 -6.19 -10.42
C MET A 363 17.81 -5.17 -11.56
N ASP A 364 19.05 -4.90 -12.00
CA ASP A 364 19.32 -3.99 -13.11
C ASP A 364 18.62 -4.46 -14.38
N PHE A 365 18.70 -5.76 -14.70
CA PHE A 365 18.00 -6.35 -15.84
C PHE A 365 16.48 -6.13 -15.75
N PHE A 366 15.89 -6.28 -14.56
CA PHE A 366 14.44 -6.09 -14.39
C PHE A 366 14.05 -4.62 -14.48
N LEU A 367 14.86 -3.71 -13.95
CA LEU A 367 14.61 -2.26 -14.03
C LEU A 367 14.71 -1.75 -15.47
N ASP A 368 15.71 -2.23 -16.24
CA ASP A 368 16.03 -1.71 -17.57
C ASP A 368 15.17 -2.34 -18.67
N TYR A 369 14.89 -3.65 -18.56
CA TYR A 369 14.30 -4.38 -19.69
C TYR A 369 12.87 -4.89 -19.45
N LEU A 370 12.41 -4.96 -18.19
CA LEU A 370 11.08 -5.50 -17.96
C LEU A 370 10.04 -4.37 -17.97
N PRO A 371 9.06 -4.40 -18.91
CA PRO A 371 8.09 -3.32 -19.06
C PRO A 371 7.39 -2.98 -17.75
N ALA A 372 7.34 -1.72 -17.41
CA ALA A 372 6.69 -1.16 -16.21
C ALA A 372 7.30 -1.56 -14.85
N PHE A 373 8.36 -2.37 -14.78
CA PHE A 373 8.96 -2.76 -13.50
C PHE A 373 9.52 -1.53 -12.76
N SER A 374 10.20 -0.63 -13.46
CA SER A 374 10.74 0.64 -12.93
C SER A 374 9.67 1.66 -12.49
N LYS A 375 8.40 1.43 -12.82
CA LYS A 375 7.28 2.27 -12.36
C LYS A 375 6.75 1.89 -10.97
N PHE A 376 7.25 0.80 -10.38
CA PHE A 376 6.85 0.31 -9.07
C PHE A 376 7.97 0.50 -8.04
N ARG A 377 7.61 0.85 -6.83
CA ARG A 377 8.54 0.95 -5.70
C ARG A 377 8.29 -0.16 -4.67
N ASP A 378 9.20 -0.28 -3.69
CA ASP A 378 9.08 -1.25 -2.58
C ASP A 378 9.09 -2.69 -3.12
N THR A 379 10.25 -3.10 -3.64
CA THR A 379 10.42 -4.43 -4.27
C THR A 379 10.22 -5.59 -3.31
N LYS A 380 10.31 -5.38 -1.97
CA LYS A 380 9.97 -6.41 -0.99
C LYS A 380 8.51 -6.90 -1.08
N MET A 381 7.63 -6.12 -1.74
CA MET A 381 6.27 -6.58 -2.03
C MET A 381 6.22 -7.86 -2.87
N MET A 382 7.30 -8.21 -3.60
CA MET A 382 7.42 -9.49 -4.28
C MET A 382 7.37 -10.69 -3.35
N LEU A 383 7.59 -10.52 -2.04
CA LEU A 383 7.39 -11.59 -1.05
C LEU A 383 5.95 -12.12 -0.99
N VAL A 384 4.96 -11.41 -1.58
CA VAL A 384 3.62 -11.98 -1.79
C VAL A 384 3.68 -13.26 -2.60
N LEU A 385 4.58 -13.35 -3.58
CA LEU A 385 4.79 -14.58 -4.36
C LEU A 385 5.34 -15.70 -3.48
N VAL A 386 6.24 -15.37 -2.54
CA VAL A 386 6.76 -16.34 -1.56
C VAL A 386 5.64 -16.85 -0.65
N LEU A 387 4.73 -15.97 -0.19
CA LEU A 387 3.56 -16.38 0.59
C LEU A 387 2.69 -17.38 -0.19
N MET A 388 2.44 -17.14 -1.48
CA MET A 388 1.67 -18.04 -2.35
C MET A 388 2.40 -19.36 -2.57
N THR A 389 3.72 -19.32 -2.89
CA THR A 389 4.51 -20.53 -3.17
C THR A 389 4.70 -21.40 -1.93
N VAL A 390 4.89 -20.78 -0.76
CA VAL A 390 4.97 -21.45 0.55
C VAL A 390 3.67 -22.19 0.84
N SER A 391 2.51 -21.52 0.70
CA SER A 391 1.20 -22.13 0.93
C SER A 391 0.95 -23.31 -0.03
N MET A 392 1.25 -23.13 -1.33
CA MET A 392 1.11 -24.18 -2.35
C MET A 392 2.04 -25.37 -2.07
N GLY A 393 3.30 -25.10 -1.76
CA GLY A 393 4.29 -26.16 -1.52
C GLY A 393 4.05 -26.91 -0.22
N ALA A 394 3.64 -26.22 0.85
CA ALA A 394 3.20 -26.87 2.10
C ALA A 394 2.00 -27.81 1.86
N ALA A 395 1.00 -27.35 1.07
CA ALA A 395 -0.16 -28.18 0.71
C ALA A 395 0.25 -29.43 -0.08
N LEU A 396 1.12 -29.29 -1.08
CA LEU A 396 1.60 -30.40 -1.92
C LEU A 396 2.47 -31.37 -1.11
N GLY A 397 3.41 -30.84 -0.30
CA GLY A 397 4.28 -31.64 0.54
C GLY A 397 3.52 -32.47 1.56
N LEU A 398 2.58 -31.88 2.30
CA LEU A 398 1.74 -32.59 3.24
C LEU A 398 0.82 -33.62 2.55
N LYS A 399 0.27 -33.29 1.38
CA LYS A 399 -0.53 -34.22 0.60
C LYS A 399 0.27 -35.49 0.23
N GLU A 400 1.49 -35.32 -0.27
CA GLU A 400 2.36 -36.46 -0.61
C GLU A 400 2.74 -37.24 0.64
N MET A 401 3.14 -36.57 1.70
CA MET A 401 3.53 -37.19 2.96
C MET A 401 2.42 -38.02 3.58
N VAL A 402 1.20 -37.48 3.62
CA VAL A 402 0.02 -38.20 4.11
C VAL A 402 -0.30 -39.39 3.22
N ALA A 403 -0.26 -39.24 1.89
CA ALA A 403 -0.47 -40.32 0.96
C ALA A 403 0.55 -41.47 1.16
N GLU A 404 1.83 -41.13 1.34
CA GLU A 404 2.88 -42.13 1.61
C GLU A 404 2.73 -42.79 3.00
N ALA A 405 2.30 -42.05 4.02
CA ALA A 405 2.09 -42.60 5.35
C ALA A 405 0.87 -43.54 5.44
N THR A 406 -0.13 -43.35 4.57
CA THR A 406 -1.37 -44.16 4.56
C THR A 406 -1.32 -45.34 3.59
N GLN A 407 -0.21 -45.57 2.89
CA GLN A 407 -0.03 -46.74 2.02
C GLN A 407 -0.02 -48.06 2.82
N PRO A 408 -0.46 -49.18 2.22
CA PRO A 408 -0.23 -50.50 2.80
C PRO A 408 1.27 -50.72 3.06
N GLY A 409 1.66 -51.02 4.32
CA GLY A 409 3.06 -51.10 4.75
C GLY A 409 3.67 -49.78 5.25
N GLY A 410 2.94 -48.69 5.20
CA GLY A 410 3.36 -47.36 5.65
C GLY A 410 4.36 -46.68 4.71
N MET A 411 4.91 -45.58 5.16
CA MET A 411 5.88 -44.79 4.39
C MET A 411 7.17 -45.57 4.14
N PRO A 412 7.68 -45.66 2.88
CA PRO A 412 8.94 -46.34 2.57
C PRO A 412 10.12 -45.74 3.38
N ASN A 413 11.03 -46.61 3.82
CA ASN A 413 12.15 -46.20 4.72
C ASN A 413 13.00 -45.06 4.13
N LYS A 414 13.37 -45.17 2.85
CA LYS A 414 14.12 -44.08 2.17
C LYS A 414 13.36 -42.76 2.21
N ARG A 415 12.02 -42.76 2.03
CA ARG A 415 11.17 -41.57 2.04
C ARG A 415 11.07 -40.95 3.43
N ARG A 416 10.96 -41.77 4.50
CA ARG A 416 10.99 -41.30 5.89
C ARG A 416 12.22 -40.42 6.16
N TRP A 417 13.40 -40.90 5.72
CA TRP A 417 14.65 -40.17 5.93
C TRP A 417 14.77 -38.92 5.04
N TRP A 418 14.20 -38.90 3.84
CA TRP A 418 14.15 -37.67 3.04
C TRP A 418 13.31 -36.59 3.72
N TRP A 419 12.10 -36.92 4.18
CA TRP A 419 11.23 -36.00 4.88
C TRP A 419 11.84 -35.55 6.23
N LEU A 420 12.25 -36.48 7.07
CA LEU A 420 12.82 -36.15 8.37
C LEU A 420 14.16 -35.45 8.24
N GLY A 421 15.05 -35.91 7.34
CA GLY A 421 16.36 -35.31 7.13
C GLY A 421 16.27 -33.85 6.65
N SER A 422 15.30 -33.52 5.79
CA SER A 422 15.09 -32.14 5.40
C SER A 422 14.60 -31.25 6.55
N ALA A 423 13.73 -31.77 7.43
CA ALA A 423 13.32 -31.06 8.64
C ALA A 423 14.49 -30.87 9.62
N LEU A 424 15.27 -31.94 9.88
CA LEU A 424 16.42 -31.90 10.76
C LEU A 424 17.55 -31.01 10.21
N GLY A 425 17.68 -30.88 8.88
CA GLY A 425 18.61 -29.93 8.27
C GLY A 425 18.31 -28.47 8.67
N LEU A 426 17.04 -28.10 8.72
CA LEU A 426 16.63 -26.78 9.24
C LEU A 426 16.90 -26.65 10.74
N VAL A 427 16.64 -27.72 11.54
CA VAL A 427 16.97 -27.74 12.96
C VAL A 427 18.46 -27.48 13.19
N VAL A 428 19.34 -28.15 12.43
CA VAL A 428 20.79 -27.97 12.54
C VAL A 428 21.20 -26.54 12.15
N LEU A 429 20.61 -25.98 11.07
CA LEU A 429 20.88 -24.61 10.66
C LEU A 429 20.52 -23.60 11.77
N PHE A 430 19.32 -23.71 12.35
CA PHE A 430 18.88 -22.80 13.41
C PHE A 430 19.59 -23.04 14.74
N ALA A 431 20.04 -24.27 15.03
CA ALA A 431 20.92 -24.54 16.14
C ALA A 431 22.28 -23.84 15.97
N GLY A 432 22.81 -23.77 14.72
CA GLY A 432 23.96 -22.98 14.38
C GLY A 432 23.76 -21.47 14.61
N PHE A 433 22.65 -20.92 14.17
CA PHE A 433 22.29 -19.51 14.42
C PHE A 433 22.20 -19.19 15.92
N TYR A 434 21.69 -20.11 16.73
CA TYR A 434 21.60 -19.94 18.18
C TYR A 434 22.99 -19.98 18.84
N GLY A 435 23.81 -20.96 18.45
CA GLY A 435 25.09 -21.24 19.11
C GLY A 435 26.21 -20.25 18.75
N VAL A 436 26.26 -19.82 17.51
CA VAL A 436 27.34 -18.94 16.98
C VAL A 436 26.76 -17.83 16.11
N PRO A 437 25.86 -16.96 16.67
CA PRO A 437 25.13 -15.98 15.89
C PRO A 437 26.03 -15.00 15.13
N GLU A 438 27.17 -14.59 15.72
CA GLU A 438 28.12 -13.63 15.13
C GLU A 438 28.86 -14.19 13.90
N ALA A 439 28.81 -15.51 13.67
CA ALA A 439 29.33 -16.11 12.45
C ALA A 439 28.43 -15.88 11.23
N PHE A 440 27.17 -15.53 11.45
CA PHE A 440 26.15 -15.37 10.42
C PHE A 440 25.61 -13.95 10.30
N PHE A 441 25.63 -13.17 11.39
CA PHE A 441 25.03 -11.85 11.47
C PHE A 441 25.93 -10.87 12.22
N ASP A 442 26.00 -9.64 11.74
CA ASP A 442 26.82 -8.56 12.30
C ASP A 442 26.11 -7.72 13.38
N PHE A 443 24.79 -7.82 13.48
CA PHE A 443 23.93 -7.06 14.41
C PHE A 443 24.04 -5.53 14.28
N GLN A 444 24.55 -5.03 13.16
CA GLN A 444 24.74 -3.63 12.86
C GLN A 444 23.80 -3.20 11.74
N SER A 445 23.30 -1.97 11.83
CA SER A 445 22.51 -1.37 10.75
C SER A 445 23.43 -0.67 9.77
N SER A 446 23.20 -0.90 8.47
CA SER A 446 23.90 -0.22 7.38
C SER A 446 23.25 1.12 7.00
N ILE A 447 22.06 1.43 7.55
CA ILE A 447 21.38 2.72 7.30
C ILE A 447 22.06 3.85 8.09
N ARG A 448 21.96 5.07 7.53
CA ARG A 448 22.56 6.30 8.10
C ARG A 448 22.22 6.57 9.56
N ARG A 449 21.04 6.12 10.00
CA ARG A 449 20.50 6.42 11.32
C ARG A 449 20.12 5.12 12.04
N ASP A 450 20.96 4.67 12.94
CA ASP A 450 20.65 3.54 13.82
C ASP A 450 19.95 4.03 15.09
N VAL A 451 18.63 3.94 15.10
CA VAL A 451 17.76 4.44 16.17
C VAL A 451 18.06 3.76 17.52
N ALA A 452 18.42 2.47 17.52
CA ALA A 452 18.74 1.77 18.75
C ALA A 452 20.06 2.28 19.34
N VAL A 453 21.08 2.50 18.50
CA VAL A 453 22.37 3.05 18.94
C VAL A 453 22.23 4.47 19.43
N GLU A 454 21.41 5.30 18.76
CA GLU A 454 21.15 6.68 19.21
C GLU A 454 20.45 6.73 20.58
N GLN A 455 19.49 5.84 20.83
CA GLN A 455 18.69 5.84 22.06
C GLN A 455 19.38 5.14 23.23
N LEU A 456 20.11 4.05 22.99
CA LEU A 456 20.62 3.15 24.02
C LEU A 456 22.15 3.19 24.14
N GLY A 457 22.86 3.67 23.10
CA GLY A 457 24.30 3.49 22.92
C GLY A 457 24.64 2.13 22.31
N TYR A 458 25.84 2.05 21.71
CA TYR A 458 26.25 0.90 20.88
C TYR A 458 26.22 -0.45 21.61
N GLN A 459 26.80 -0.53 22.80
CA GLN A 459 26.92 -1.78 23.56
C GLN A 459 25.54 -2.33 24.00
N GLU A 460 24.69 -1.46 24.51
CA GLU A 460 23.34 -1.85 24.96
C GLU A 460 22.46 -2.24 23.75
N ALA A 461 22.52 -1.51 22.64
CA ALA A 461 21.80 -1.83 21.42
C ALA A 461 22.21 -3.23 20.90
N LEU A 462 23.50 -3.51 20.86
CA LEU A 462 24.03 -4.81 20.44
C LEU A 462 23.57 -5.95 21.36
N ALA A 463 23.66 -5.76 22.69
CA ALA A 463 23.23 -6.73 23.67
C ALA A 463 21.71 -7.05 23.51
N ARG A 464 20.88 -6.03 23.35
CA ARG A 464 19.44 -6.19 23.16
C ARG A 464 19.08 -6.86 21.85
N ARG A 465 19.77 -6.53 20.76
CA ARG A 465 19.59 -7.20 19.46
C ARG A 465 19.90 -8.68 19.55
N LEU A 466 21.00 -9.02 20.20
CA LEU A 466 21.41 -10.42 20.39
C LEU A 466 20.41 -11.19 21.27
N GLU A 467 19.89 -10.57 22.31
CA GLU A 467 18.85 -11.16 23.19
C GLU A 467 17.58 -11.49 22.39
N VAL A 468 17.01 -10.50 21.66
CA VAL A 468 15.81 -10.67 20.84
C VAL A 468 16.03 -11.73 19.75
N PHE A 469 17.16 -11.68 19.07
CA PHE A 469 17.55 -12.67 18.06
C PHE A 469 17.57 -14.08 18.63
N ARG A 470 18.30 -14.31 19.74
CA ARG A 470 18.38 -15.64 20.36
C ARG A 470 17.04 -16.16 20.85
N ALA A 471 16.22 -15.30 21.43
CA ALA A 471 14.89 -15.67 21.88
C ALA A 471 14.01 -16.18 20.72
N ASP A 472 14.04 -15.50 19.59
CA ASP A 472 13.22 -15.84 18.43
C ASP A 472 13.76 -17.03 17.62
N VAL A 473 15.11 -17.16 17.53
CA VAL A 473 15.75 -18.36 16.99
C VAL A 473 15.43 -19.60 17.83
N LEU A 474 15.43 -19.48 19.17
CA LEU A 474 15.06 -20.58 20.06
C LEU A 474 13.57 -20.97 19.90
N ARG A 475 12.68 -20.00 19.76
CA ARG A 475 11.25 -20.24 19.44
C ARG A 475 11.11 -20.99 18.11
N THR A 476 11.79 -20.52 17.08
CA THR A 476 11.78 -21.15 15.74
C THR A 476 12.34 -22.57 15.80
N LEU A 477 13.44 -22.78 16.52
CA LEU A 477 14.03 -24.09 16.74
C LEU A 477 13.05 -25.05 17.43
N GLY A 478 12.34 -24.57 18.46
CA GLY A 478 11.29 -25.34 19.15
C GLY A 478 10.17 -25.76 18.18
N LEU A 479 9.70 -24.87 17.31
CA LEU A 479 8.68 -25.18 16.30
C LEU A 479 9.16 -26.20 15.27
N LEU A 480 10.43 -26.10 14.82
CA LEU A 480 11.05 -27.06 13.90
C LEU A 480 11.22 -28.44 14.55
N LEU A 481 11.53 -28.50 15.85
CA LEU A 481 11.58 -29.77 16.62
C LEU A 481 10.20 -30.40 16.76
N VAL A 482 9.17 -29.59 17.07
CA VAL A 482 7.76 -30.05 17.12
C VAL A 482 7.36 -30.61 15.74
N LEU A 483 7.63 -29.88 14.66
CA LEU A 483 7.36 -30.34 13.30
C LEU A 483 8.07 -31.66 13.03
N SER A 484 9.37 -31.76 13.33
CA SER A 484 10.17 -32.99 13.12
C SER A 484 9.60 -34.16 13.90
N GLY A 485 9.18 -33.95 15.15
CA GLY A 485 8.55 -34.97 16.01
C GLY A 485 7.21 -35.44 15.48
N VAL A 486 6.34 -34.53 15.02
CA VAL A 486 5.03 -34.86 14.43
C VAL A 486 5.23 -35.68 13.14
N ILE A 487 6.17 -35.25 12.27
CA ILE A 487 6.50 -35.96 11.03
C ILE A 487 7.06 -37.34 11.32
N ALA A 488 7.99 -37.46 12.26
CA ALA A 488 8.52 -38.74 12.69
C ALA A 488 7.39 -39.66 13.19
N ALA A 489 6.56 -39.19 14.11
CA ALA A 489 5.44 -39.97 14.65
C ALA A 489 4.47 -40.43 13.56
N MET A 490 4.19 -39.60 12.55
CA MET A 490 3.36 -39.96 11.40
C MET A 490 4.08 -40.97 10.48
N ALA A 491 5.36 -40.76 10.19
CA ALA A 491 6.14 -41.62 9.30
C ALA A 491 6.33 -43.05 9.84
N TRP A 492 6.37 -43.21 11.17
CA TRP A 492 6.44 -44.52 11.85
C TRP A 492 5.07 -45.05 12.29
N ASN A 493 3.94 -44.50 11.77
CA ASN A 493 2.58 -44.88 12.09
C ASN A 493 2.23 -44.82 13.59
N LYS A 494 2.89 -43.96 14.36
CA LYS A 494 2.61 -43.74 15.80
C LYS A 494 1.52 -42.67 16.01
N LEU A 495 1.27 -41.83 14.98
CA LEU A 495 0.27 -40.78 15.01
C LEU A 495 -0.58 -40.83 13.75
N LYS A 496 -1.90 -40.79 13.90
CA LYS A 496 -2.83 -40.75 12.75
C LYS A 496 -2.65 -39.44 12.00
N PRO A 497 -2.62 -39.42 10.64
CA PRO A 497 -2.42 -38.21 9.86
C PRO A 497 -3.37 -37.06 10.22
N THR A 498 -4.65 -37.35 10.47
CA THR A 498 -5.62 -36.33 10.88
C THR A 498 -5.22 -35.64 12.18
N VAL A 499 -4.76 -36.40 13.19
CA VAL A 499 -4.31 -35.82 14.47
C VAL A 499 -3.03 -35.01 14.28
N ALA A 500 -2.11 -35.49 13.46
CA ALA A 500 -0.89 -34.77 13.09
C ALA A 500 -1.22 -33.41 12.44
N LEU A 501 -2.12 -33.39 11.45
CA LEU A 501 -2.54 -32.19 10.76
C LEU A 501 -3.27 -31.20 11.68
N LEU A 502 -4.11 -31.69 12.59
CA LEU A 502 -4.75 -30.84 13.61
C LEU A 502 -3.73 -30.22 14.57
N ALA A 503 -2.77 -31.02 15.04
CA ALA A 503 -1.70 -30.54 15.89
C ALA A 503 -0.87 -29.45 15.19
N LEU A 504 -0.48 -29.68 13.94
CA LEU A 504 0.25 -28.68 13.13
C LEU A 504 -0.60 -27.43 12.91
N ALA A 505 -1.90 -27.55 12.60
CA ALA A 505 -2.79 -26.41 12.42
C ALA A 505 -2.91 -25.58 13.70
N LEU A 506 -3.06 -26.23 14.84
CA LEU A 506 -3.15 -25.56 16.15
C LEU A 506 -1.84 -24.83 16.48
N VAL A 507 -0.70 -25.52 16.38
CA VAL A 507 0.61 -24.94 16.68
C VAL A 507 0.90 -23.75 15.73
N THR A 508 0.60 -23.90 14.43
CA THR A 508 0.76 -22.80 13.46
C THR A 508 -0.16 -21.63 13.79
N THR A 509 -1.41 -21.89 14.21
CA THR A 509 -2.33 -20.81 14.60
C THR A 509 -1.80 -20.04 15.81
N VAL A 510 -1.35 -20.75 16.84
CA VAL A 510 -0.79 -20.11 18.05
C VAL A 510 0.49 -19.35 17.74
N ASP A 511 1.34 -19.91 16.90
CA ASP A 511 2.61 -19.29 16.47
C ASP A 511 2.37 -17.98 15.71
N LEU A 512 1.58 -18.02 14.65
CA LEU A 512 1.24 -16.83 13.85
C LEU A 512 0.54 -15.77 14.70
N TRP A 513 -0.44 -16.18 15.51
CA TRP A 513 -1.15 -15.26 16.41
C TRP A 513 -0.21 -14.53 17.37
N ASN A 514 0.72 -15.25 17.99
CA ASN A 514 1.68 -14.64 18.92
C ASN A 514 2.63 -13.64 18.20
N VAL A 515 3.01 -13.92 16.97
CA VAL A 515 3.82 -12.98 16.18
C VAL A 515 3.00 -11.76 15.79
N ASP A 516 1.76 -11.94 15.33
CA ASP A 516 0.86 -10.83 14.98
C ASP A 516 0.62 -9.90 16.18
N GLN A 517 0.46 -10.45 17.38
CA GLN A 517 0.28 -9.67 18.61
C GLN A 517 1.50 -8.80 18.98
N ARG A 518 2.69 -9.04 18.42
CA ARG A 518 3.84 -8.14 18.61
C ARG A 518 3.60 -6.79 17.93
N TYR A 519 2.90 -6.78 16.80
CA TYR A 519 2.72 -5.63 15.91
C TYR A 519 1.31 -5.05 15.97
N PHE A 520 0.32 -5.91 16.15
CA PHE A 520 -1.09 -5.54 16.14
C PHE A 520 -1.81 -6.17 17.33
N ASN A 521 -2.16 -5.35 18.34
CA ASN A 521 -2.69 -5.79 19.60
C ASN A 521 -3.71 -4.79 20.20
N ASN A 522 -4.26 -5.13 21.37
CA ASN A 522 -5.22 -4.32 22.10
C ASN A 522 -4.58 -3.56 23.28
N GLU A 523 -3.29 -3.32 23.25
CA GLU A 523 -2.58 -2.58 24.29
C GLU A 523 -2.97 -1.11 24.30
N LYS A 524 -2.97 -0.54 25.52
CA LYS A 524 -3.19 0.88 25.75
C LYS A 524 -1.88 1.55 26.19
N VAL A 525 -1.57 2.67 25.55
CA VAL A 525 -0.50 3.57 25.94
C VAL A 525 -1.15 4.87 26.39
N ASN A 526 -0.87 5.32 27.61
CA ASN A 526 -1.48 6.54 28.19
C ASN A 526 -3.03 6.53 28.13
N GLY A 527 -3.66 5.38 28.36
CA GLY A 527 -5.12 5.21 28.36
C GLY A 527 -5.77 5.08 26.97
N MET A 528 -5.04 5.29 25.88
CA MET A 528 -5.50 5.15 24.49
C MET A 528 -4.97 3.86 23.88
N TYR A 529 -5.78 3.21 23.05
CA TYR A 529 -5.32 2.04 22.29
C TYR A 529 -4.22 2.44 21.30
N ARG A 530 -3.19 1.60 21.19
CA ARG A 530 -2.10 1.81 20.24
C ARG A 530 -2.58 1.66 18.79
N ASN A 531 -3.32 0.61 18.50
CA ASN A 531 -3.72 0.23 17.14
C ASN A 531 -5.17 0.62 16.79
N TRP A 532 -5.92 1.23 17.70
CA TRP A 532 -7.35 1.47 17.52
C TRP A 532 -7.72 2.90 17.83
N VAL A 533 -8.69 3.41 17.07
CA VAL A 533 -9.30 4.74 17.28
C VAL A 533 -10.81 4.62 17.25
N LYS A 534 -11.51 5.59 17.82
CA LYS A 534 -12.97 5.67 17.67
C LYS A 534 -13.35 5.94 16.23
N GLN A 535 -14.56 5.55 15.82
CA GLN A 535 -15.07 5.80 14.46
C GLN A 535 -15.04 7.28 14.08
N VAL A 536 -15.32 8.18 15.03
CA VAL A 536 -15.26 9.64 14.79
C VAL A 536 -13.84 10.09 14.50
N ASP A 537 -12.85 9.61 15.26
CA ASP A 537 -11.44 9.96 15.08
C ASP A 537 -10.88 9.40 13.76
N HIS A 538 -11.39 8.25 13.32
CA HIS A 538 -11.05 7.67 12.02
C HIS A 538 -11.67 8.48 10.86
N ALA A 539 -12.92 8.92 10.99
CA ALA A 539 -13.63 9.66 9.95
C ALA A 539 -13.13 11.11 9.83
N PHE A 540 -12.71 11.70 10.96
CA PHE A 540 -12.22 13.08 11.07
C PHE A 540 -10.87 13.09 11.81
N PRO A 541 -9.78 12.63 11.16
CA PRO A 541 -8.52 12.32 11.83
C PRO A 541 -7.70 13.54 12.21
N PHE A 542 -7.99 14.70 11.61
CA PHE A 542 -7.24 15.92 11.87
C PHE A 542 -8.01 16.84 12.80
N THR A 543 -7.28 17.44 13.74
CA THR A 543 -7.77 18.51 14.61
C THR A 543 -7.14 19.83 14.16
N PRO A 544 -7.92 20.89 13.96
CA PRO A 544 -7.35 22.17 13.54
C PRO A 544 -6.43 22.74 14.61
N GLU A 545 -5.29 23.25 14.18
CA GLU A 545 -4.33 23.96 15.03
C GLU A 545 -4.88 25.36 15.40
N PRO A 546 -4.41 25.99 16.51
CA PRO A 546 -4.90 27.32 16.93
C PRO A 546 -4.80 28.38 15.82
N GLN A 547 -3.73 28.35 15.03
CA GLN A 547 -3.54 29.24 13.88
C GLN A 547 -4.61 29.03 12.80
N MET A 548 -4.96 27.79 12.52
CA MET A 548 -6.04 27.45 11.57
C MET A 548 -7.38 27.97 12.05
N MET A 549 -7.66 27.83 13.36
CA MET A 549 -8.90 28.35 13.95
C MET A 549 -8.99 29.88 13.87
N LYS A 550 -7.86 30.62 13.96
CA LYS A 550 -7.83 32.07 13.75
C LYS A 550 -8.20 32.44 12.32
N LEU A 551 -7.64 31.75 11.33
CA LEU A 551 -8.00 31.95 9.91
C LEU A 551 -9.47 31.64 9.67
N LEU A 552 -9.99 30.56 10.27
CA LEU A 552 -11.42 30.25 10.20
C LEU A 552 -12.29 31.40 10.76
N ALA A 553 -11.96 31.87 11.95
CA ALA A 553 -12.72 32.96 12.59
C ALA A 553 -12.68 34.28 11.79
N GLN A 554 -11.56 34.55 11.11
CA GLN A 554 -11.39 35.73 10.25
C GLN A 554 -12.19 35.63 8.96
N ASP A 555 -12.13 34.48 8.27
CA ASP A 555 -12.54 34.41 6.87
C ASP A 555 -13.90 33.69 6.66
N PHE A 556 -14.37 32.89 7.63
CA PHE A 556 -15.64 32.14 7.48
C PHE A 556 -16.84 33.06 7.26
N ARG A 557 -16.92 34.15 8.02
CA ARG A 557 -18.03 35.13 7.96
C ARG A 557 -17.91 36.13 6.80
N SER A 558 -16.81 36.12 6.08
CA SER A 558 -16.61 37.02 4.93
C SER A 558 -17.56 36.72 3.76
N ASN A 559 -18.08 35.49 3.70
CA ASN A 559 -19.02 35.07 2.68
C ASN A 559 -20.26 34.41 3.32
N PRO A 560 -21.46 35.03 3.21
CA PRO A 560 -22.70 34.51 3.84
C PRO A 560 -23.07 33.07 3.41
N VAL A 561 -22.69 32.65 2.19
CA VAL A 561 -22.96 31.31 1.67
C VAL A 561 -22.27 30.21 2.51
N ASN A 562 -21.21 30.55 3.24
CA ASN A 562 -20.51 29.59 4.07
C ASN A 562 -21.36 29.02 5.20
N GLU A 563 -22.30 29.79 5.77
CA GLU A 563 -23.17 29.30 6.84
C GLU A 563 -24.10 28.19 6.33
N GLU A 564 -24.73 28.38 5.17
CA GLU A 564 -25.59 27.37 4.55
C GLU A 564 -24.80 26.12 4.18
N ARG A 565 -23.65 26.30 3.53
CA ARG A 565 -22.74 25.19 3.15
C ARG A 565 -22.28 24.39 4.37
N ALA A 566 -21.88 25.07 5.43
CA ALA A 566 -21.43 24.45 6.68
C ALA A 566 -22.54 23.64 7.34
N ALA A 567 -23.77 24.15 7.36
CA ALA A 567 -24.92 23.44 7.91
C ALA A 567 -25.18 22.14 7.11
N ARG A 568 -25.19 22.20 5.77
CA ARG A 568 -25.37 21.01 4.91
C ARG A 568 -24.28 19.96 5.14
N LEU A 569 -23.01 20.37 5.27
CA LEU A 569 -21.90 19.47 5.57
C LEU A 569 -22.02 18.87 6.96
N TYR A 570 -22.39 19.67 7.96
CA TYR A 570 -22.56 19.21 9.35
C TYR A 570 -23.64 18.14 9.46
N ASP A 571 -24.80 18.37 8.85
CA ASP A 571 -25.91 17.40 8.83
C ASP A 571 -25.47 16.09 8.16
N HIS A 572 -24.81 16.18 6.99
CA HIS A 572 -24.27 15.01 6.30
C HIS A 572 -23.24 14.24 7.15
N TYR A 573 -22.40 14.94 7.92
CA TYR A 573 -21.43 14.28 8.78
C TYR A 573 -22.09 13.61 9.98
N LEU A 574 -23.14 14.22 10.55
CA LEU A 574 -23.89 13.62 11.64
C LEU A 574 -24.60 12.32 11.23
N GLU A 575 -25.19 12.27 10.02
CA GLU A 575 -25.84 11.07 9.50
C GLU A 575 -24.92 9.83 9.51
N ARG A 576 -23.60 10.01 9.38
CA ARG A 576 -22.63 8.92 9.43
C ARG A 576 -22.50 8.26 10.81
N PHE A 577 -22.97 8.94 11.85
CA PHE A 577 -22.93 8.51 13.24
C PHE A 577 -24.32 8.30 13.83
N ASP A 578 -25.29 8.04 12.97
CA ASP A 578 -26.65 7.71 13.44
C ASP A 578 -26.59 6.49 14.39
N GLY A 579 -27.25 6.61 15.54
CA GLY A 579 -27.19 5.63 16.62
C GLY A 579 -25.93 5.68 17.50
N ILE A 580 -24.92 6.53 17.20
CA ILE A 580 -23.71 6.72 18.02
C ILE A 580 -23.81 7.99 18.85
N ARG A 581 -23.64 7.87 20.17
CA ARG A 581 -23.64 9.04 21.05
C ARG A 581 -22.31 9.80 20.96
N LEU A 582 -22.33 10.97 20.32
CA LEU A 582 -21.20 11.87 20.26
C LEU A 582 -21.11 12.73 21.52
N THR A 583 -19.88 12.95 22.00
CA THR A 583 -19.56 13.93 23.04
C THR A 583 -19.66 15.37 22.51
N ARG A 584 -19.72 16.36 23.39
CA ARG A 584 -19.72 17.78 23.01
C ARG A 584 -18.46 18.12 22.18
N ALA A 585 -17.29 17.72 22.65
CA ALA A 585 -16.04 17.99 21.93
C ALA A 585 -15.98 17.37 20.52
N GLU A 586 -16.58 16.17 20.34
CA GLU A 586 -16.69 15.55 19.02
C GLU A 586 -17.64 16.34 18.10
N LYS A 587 -18.75 16.86 18.63
CA LYS A 587 -19.67 17.73 17.87
C LYS A 587 -19.04 19.07 17.50
N ASP A 588 -18.35 19.72 18.46
CA ASP A 588 -17.64 20.98 18.23
C ASP A 588 -16.57 20.81 17.14
N ARG A 589 -15.88 19.66 17.12
CA ARG A 589 -14.92 19.32 16.05
C ARG A 589 -15.63 19.13 14.69
N LEU A 590 -16.75 18.41 14.64
CA LEU A 590 -17.53 18.26 13.40
C LEU A 590 -17.98 19.61 12.87
N GLU A 591 -18.43 20.50 13.72
CA GLU A 591 -18.83 21.87 13.37
C GLU A 591 -17.66 22.65 12.77
N ALA A 592 -16.50 22.66 13.44
CA ALA A 592 -15.30 23.29 12.90
C ALA A 592 -14.90 22.73 11.53
N VAL A 593 -14.88 21.38 11.38
CA VAL A 593 -14.56 20.73 10.11
C VAL A 593 -15.56 21.09 9.01
N SER A 594 -16.84 21.23 9.33
CA SER A 594 -17.88 21.67 8.39
C SER A 594 -17.67 23.10 7.93
N GLN A 595 -17.31 24.00 8.87
CA GLN A 595 -17.00 25.41 8.59
C GLN A 595 -15.76 25.54 7.69
N PHE A 596 -14.68 24.79 7.95
CA PHE A 596 -13.52 24.73 7.05
C PHE A 596 -13.89 24.21 5.67
N GLY A 597 -14.69 23.12 5.60
CA GLY A 597 -15.15 22.56 4.35
C GLY A 597 -15.94 23.56 3.51
N ALA A 598 -16.81 24.37 4.14
CA ALA A 598 -17.55 25.42 3.47
C ALA A 598 -16.66 26.59 3.02
N MET A 599 -15.79 27.08 3.92
CA MET A 599 -14.88 28.21 3.69
C MET A 599 -13.91 27.94 2.53
N ARG A 600 -13.43 26.70 2.37
CA ARG A 600 -12.51 26.30 1.30
C ARG A 600 -12.99 26.71 -0.09
N PHE A 601 -14.30 26.63 -0.35
CA PHE A 601 -14.90 26.96 -1.63
C PHE A 601 -15.16 28.48 -1.84
N SER A 602 -14.79 29.31 -0.86
CA SER A 602 -14.90 30.76 -0.94
C SER A 602 -13.60 31.49 -0.60
N ALA A 603 -12.62 30.82 -0.03
CA ALA A 603 -11.33 31.39 0.30
C ALA A 603 -10.46 31.53 -0.96
N ALA A 604 -10.00 32.76 -1.22
CA ALA A 604 -9.23 33.09 -2.41
C ALA A 604 -7.71 33.02 -2.17
N TYR A 605 -7.21 32.01 -1.43
CA TYR A 605 -5.81 31.84 -1.14
C TYR A 605 -5.42 30.39 -0.82
N ARG A 606 -4.11 30.12 -0.85
CA ARG A 606 -3.52 28.86 -0.39
C ARG A 606 -2.68 29.07 0.87
N VAL A 607 -2.51 27.97 1.62
CA VAL A 607 -1.64 27.93 2.79
C VAL A 607 -0.47 27.00 2.59
N LEU A 608 0.63 27.28 3.29
CA LEU A 608 1.77 26.38 3.47
C LEU A 608 1.82 25.94 4.93
N ARG A 609 1.73 24.65 5.23
CA ARG A 609 2.16 24.14 6.53
C ARG A 609 3.67 23.94 6.49
N TRP A 610 4.39 24.51 7.46
CA TRP A 610 5.86 24.51 7.43
C TRP A 610 6.45 23.11 7.62
N ASP A 611 5.88 22.34 8.55
CA ASP A 611 6.35 20.99 8.85
C ASP A 611 5.85 19.98 7.81
N ASN A 612 6.78 19.30 7.13
CA ASN A 612 6.50 18.25 6.13
C ASN A 612 5.46 18.62 5.05
N PRO A 613 5.54 19.80 4.43
CA PRO A 613 4.48 20.34 3.58
C PRO A 613 4.09 19.43 2.41
N PHE A 614 5.03 18.65 1.87
CA PHE A 614 4.84 17.84 0.66
C PHE A 614 4.64 16.35 0.95
N THR A 615 4.51 15.97 2.24
CA THR A 615 4.32 14.59 2.70
C THR A 615 3.25 14.45 3.80
N ASP A 616 2.44 15.49 4.02
CA ASP A 616 1.36 15.54 5.02
C ASP A 616 0.08 16.11 4.42
N ALA A 617 -1.08 15.53 4.78
CA ALA A 617 -2.38 15.91 4.25
C ALA A 617 -3.18 16.83 5.19
N SER A 618 -2.63 17.28 6.32
CA SER A 618 -3.38 18.07 7.32
C SER A 618 -3.78 19.46 6.81
N ALA A 619 -2.88 20.14 6.09
CA ALA A 619 -3.22 21.44 5.50
C ALA A 619 -4.29 21.32 4.42
N SER A 620 -4.17 20.36 3.52
CA SER A 620 -5.14 20.11 2.46
C SER A 620 -6.49 19.60 2.97
N TYR A 621 -6.54 19.09 4.19
CA TYR A 621 -7.78 18.72 4.85
C TYR A 621 -8.65 19.94 5.23
N PHE A 622 -8.04 21.07 5.60
CA PHE A 622 -8.73 22.27 6.06
C PHE A 622 -8.79 23.38 5.01
N PHE A 623 -7.75 23.53 4.18
CA PHE A 623 -7.57 24.62 3.24
C PHE A 623 -7.21 24.12 1.85
N GLN A 624 -7.18 25.02 0.89
CA GLN A 624 -6.37 24.85 -0.31
C GLN A 624 -4.89 25.04 0.08
N SER A 625 -4.01 24.17 -0.39
CA SER A 625 -2.59 24.14 0.01
C SER A 625 -1.67 23.94 -1.17
N ILE A 626 -0.51 24.55 -1.13
CA ILE A 626 0.58 24.24 -2.08
C ILE A 626 1.30 22.94 -1.73
N GLY A 627 1.08 22.41 -0.52
CA GLY A 627 1.55 21.11 -0.07
C GLY A 627 0.50 20.02 -0.19
N GLY A 628 0.80 18.85 0.37
CA GLY A 628 -0.12 17.71 0.39
C GLY A 628 0.58 16.37 0.48
N TYR A 629 -0.19 15.30 0.39
CA TYR A 629 0.31 13.92 0.40
C TYR A 629 -0.22 13.16 -0.80
N HIS A 630 0.66 12.69 -1.69
CA HIS A 630 0.31 11.75 -2.77
C HIS A 630 1.53 11.03 -3.32
N ALA A 631 1.41 9.73 -3.59
CA ALA A 631 2.51 8.90 -4.11
C ALA A 631 2.72 8.99 -5.64
N ALA A 632 1.82 9.67 -6.36
CA ALA A 632 1.89 9.89 -7.81
C ALA A 632 1.60 11.36 -8.09
N LYS A 633 2.45 12.27 -7.58
CA LYS A 633 2.40 13.70 -7.86
C LYS A 633 2.66 13.95 -9.34
N LEU A 634 2.13 15.06 -9.86
CA LEU A 634 2.49 15.53 -11.20
C LEU A 634 4.00 15.81 -11.26
N ARG A 635 4.66 15.39 -12.35
CA ARG A 635 6.11 15.51 -12.52
C ARG A 635 6.54 16.98 -12.46
N ARG A 636 5.91 17.84 -13.23
CA ARG A 636 6.24 19.28 -13.28
C ARG A 636 6.14 19.94 -11.89
N TYR A 637 5.14 19.54 -11.08
CA TYR A 637 5.03 20.10 -9.74
C TYR A 637 6.10 19.53 -8.78
N GLN A 638 6.49 18.26 -8.92
CA GLN A 638 7.60 17.69 -8.15
C GLN A 638 8.92 18.40 -8.49
N ASP A 639 9.18 18.63 -9.76
CA ASP A 639 10.36 19.38 -10.22
C ASP A 639 10.35 20.82 -9.66
N PHE A 640 9.18 21.47 -9.63
CA PHE A 640 9.01 22.79 -9.03
C PHE A 640 9.24 22.76 -7.50
N ILE A 641 8.77 21.72 -6.80
CA ILE A 641 9.07 21.53 -5.37
C ILE A 641 10.58 21.44 -5.15
N GLU A 642 11.29 20.67 -5.96
CA GLU A 642 12.71 20.38 -5.79
C GLU A 642 13.60 21.57 -6.19
N ARG A 643 13.30 22.21 -7.31
CA ARG A 643 14.14 23.27 -7.89
C ARG A 643 13.80 24.68 -7.42
N VAL A 644 12.55 24.94 -7.00
CA VAL A 644 12.10 26.27 -6.61
C VAL A 644 11.67 26.31 -5.13
N LEU A 645 10.63 25.58 -4.76
CA LEU A 645 10.00 25.75 -3.44
C LEU A 645 10.90 25.32 -2.26
N THR A 646 11.60 24.21 -2.38
CA THR A 646 12.49 23.72 -1.31
C THR A 646 13.70 24.64 -1.11
N PRO A 647 14.43 25.09 -2.14
CA PRO A 647 15.49 26.10 -2.00
C PRO A 647 14.99 27.43 -1.42
N GLU A 648 13.81 27.92 -1.83
CA GLU A 648 13.21 29.14 -1.26
C GLU A 648 12.95 29.00 0.24
N ARG A 649 12.37 27.87 0.66
CA ARG A 649 12.14 27.59 2.08
C ARG A 649 13.44 27.55 2.89
N SER A 650 14.50 27.00 2.34
CA SER A 650 15.82 26.97 3.01
C SER A 650 16.36 28.38 3.19
N ARG A 651 16.36 29.20 2.13
CA ARG A 651 16.78 30.61 2.19
C ARG A 651 15.91 31.44 3.16
N PHE A 652 14.59 31.21 3.15
CA PHE A 652 13.67 31.86 4.08
C PHE A 652 14.03 31.52 5.53
N ALA A 653 14.26 30.24 5.85
CA ALA A 653 14.64 29.81 7.20
C ALA A 653 15.96 30.46 7.68
N GLU A 654 16.98 30.53 6.80
CA GLU A 654 18.26 31.18 7.08
C GLU A 654 18.08 32.66 7.40
N LYS A 655 17.28 33.37 6.62
CA LYS A 655 17.00 34.81 6.84
C LYS A 655 16.22 35.06 8.14
N ILE A 656 15.22 34.24 8.43
CA ILE A 656 14.47 34.31 9.69
C ILE A 656 15.41 34.08 10.89
N GLN A 657 16.30 33.09 10.82
CA GLN A 657 17.28 32.84 11.89
C GLN A 657 18.26 33.98 12.06
N ALA A 658 18.58 34.71 10.99
CA ALA A 658 19.41 35.94 11.05
C ALA A 658 18.64 37.17 11.54
N GLY A 659 17.32 37.10 11.80
CA GLY A 659 16.48 38.20 12.23
C GLY A 659 16.05 39.18 11.11
N ASP A 660 16.31 38.83 9.84
CA ASP A 660 16.02 39.66 8.66
C ASP A 660 14.68 39.24 8.03
N MET A 661 13.59 39.65 8.64
CA MET A 661 12.23 39.30 8.23
C MET A 661 11.86 39.86 6.86
N GLU A 662 12.28 41.08 6.53
CA GLU A 662 11.92 41.74 5.27
C GLU A 662 12.56 41.02 4.06
N SER A 663 13.88 40.78 4.14
CA SER A 663 14.57 40.01 3.08
C SER A 663 14.16 38.55 3.05
N ALA A 664 13.64 37.97 4.13
CA ALA A 664 13.14 36.61 4.14
C ALA A 664 11.96 36.45 3.18
N PHE A 665 10.95 37.32 3.24
CA PHE A 665 9.79 37.23 2.34
C PHE A 665 10.16 37.43 0.87
N ALA A 666 11.18 38.20 0.56
CA ALA A 666 11.68 38.36 -0.81
C ALA A 666 12.25 37.05 -1.42
N THR A 667 12.55 36.07 -0.57
CA THR A 667 13.02 34.75 -1.05
C THR A 667 11.89 33.80 -1.48
N LEU A 668 10.63 34.14 -1.25
CA LEU A 668 9.46 33.27 -1.43
C LEU A 668 8.72 33.54 -2.76
N VAL A 669 9.42 33.83 -3.86
CA VAL A 669 8.81 34.23 -5.13
C VAL A 669 7.88 33.15 -5.68
N GLY A 670 8.32 31.90 -5.79
CA GLY A 670 7.50 30.78 -6.25
C GLY A 670 6.31 30.49 -5.32
N HIS A 671 6.49 30.66 -4.02
CA HIS A 671 5.38 30.55 -3.06
C HIS A 671 4.33 31.65 -3.27
N GLN A 672 4.77 32.90 -3.53
CA GLN A 672 3.88 34.03 -3.83
C GLN A 672 3.13 33.81 -5.16
N MET A 673 3.80 33.30 -6.18
CA MET A 673 3.21 32.94 -7.47
C MET A 673 2.12 31.85 -7.32
N LEU A 674 2.31 30.90 -6.40
CA LEU A 674 1.31 29.88 -6.05
C LEU A 674 0.23 30.39 -5.07
N ASN A 675 0.11 31.70 -4.91
CA ASN A 675 -0.90 32.33 -4.02
C ASN A 675 -0.81 31.87 -2.55
N THR A 676 0.41 31.61 -2.03
CA THR A 676 0.62 31.29 -0.62
C THR A 676 0.45 32.55 0.23
N ARG A 677 -0.70 32.68 0.87
CA ARG A 677 -1.00 33.87 1.70
C ARG A 677 -0.61 33.71 3.16
N TYR A 678 -0.58 32.47 3.65
CA TYR A 678 -0.25 32.18 5.05
C TYR A 678 0.66 30.98 5.17
N ILE A 679 1.62 31.08 6.12
CA ILE A 679 2.45 29.98 6.58
C ILE A 679 2.01 29.59 7.99
N ILE A 680 1.81 28.27 8.22
CA ILE A 680 1.39 27.69 9.49
C ILE A 680 2.56 26.94 10.10
N PHE A 681 3.03 27.36 11.28
CA PHE A 681 4.16 26.78 12.01
C PHE A 681 3.74 25.87 13.18
N GLY A 682 2.52 25.40 13.21
CA GLY A 682 2.01 24.47 14.22
C GLY A 682 1.85 25.06 15.61
N GLN A 683 2.95 25.33 16.29
CA GLN A 683 2.95 25.76 17.70
C GLN A 683 2.94 27.28 17.91
N MET A 684 3.03 28.10 16.88
CA MET A 684 2.98 29.56 17.01
C MET A 684 1.55 30.04 17.26
N ALA A 685 1.44 31.24 17.88
CA ALA A 685 0.13 31.80 18.21
C ALA A 685 -0.64 32.32 16.99
N ASP A 686 0.05 32.86 16.00
CA ASP A 686 -0.54 33.46 14.79
C ASP A 686 0.01 32.86 13.51
N PRO A 687 -0.80 32.71 12.47
CA PRO A 687 -0.31 32.35 11.14
C PRO A 687 0.54 33.50 10.59
N LEU A 688 1.63 33.16 9.92
CA LEU A 688 2.50 34.16 9.33
C LEU A 688 1.94 34.57 7.96
N ALA A 689 1.54 35.82 7.82
CA ALA A 689 1.07 36.36 6.54
C ALA A 689 2.26 36.57 5.58
N VAL A 690 2.14 36.09 4.35
CA VAL A 690 3.13 36.26 3.27
C VAL A 690 2.70 37.47 2.44
N PRO A 691 3.47 38.57 2.45
CA PRO A 691 3.19 39.71 1.59
C PRO A 691 3.49 39.36 0.13
N GLY A 692 2.77 39.98 -0.82
CA GLY A 692 3.03 39.82 -2.25
C GLY A 692 2.45 38.55 -2.89
N ALA A 693 1.59 37.80 -2.20
CA ALA A 693 0.83 36.71 -2.83
C ALA A 693 -0.03 37.26 -3.98
N THR A 694 0.11 36.68 -5.18
CA THR A 694 -0.42 37.23 -6.45
C THR A 694 -1.89 36.98 -6.69
N GLY A 695 -2.53 36.13 -5.88
CA GLY A 695 -3.89 35.66 -6.12
C GLY A 695 -3.92 34.41 -7.00
N PHE A 696 -5.14 33.98 -7.39
CA PHE A 696 -5.28 32.83 -8.30
C PHE A 696 -4.94 33.14 -9.74
N ALA A 697 -4.94 34.42 -10.11
CA ALA A 697 -4.49 34.85 -11.41
C ALA A 697 -4.00 36.31 -11.34
N TRP A 698 -3.02 36.64 -12.18
CA TRP A 698 -2.47 37.99 -12.29
C TRP A 698 -2.01 38.28 -13.70
N VAL A 699 -1.76 39.56 -14.01
CA VAL A 699 -1.18 40.01 -15.28
C VAL A 699 0.33 40.07 -15.12
N ALA A 700 1.08 39.40 -15.98
CA ALA A 700 2.54 39.47 -15.97
C ALA A 700 3.00 40.87 -16.38
N SER A 701 3.80 41.52 -15.53
CA SER A 701 4.38 42.84 -15.81
C SER A 701 5.47 42.78 -16.87
N ASP A 702 6.16 41.64 -16.93
CA ASP A 702 7.25 41.34 -17.82
C ASP A 702 7.41 39.80 -17.95
N TRP A 703 8.04 39.34 -19.05
CA TRP A 703 8.36 37.92 -19.24
C TRP A 703 9.71 37.74 -19.92
N GLN A 704 10.29 36.56 -19.71
CA GLN A 704 11.54 36.09 -20.28
C GLN A 704 11.29 34.83 -21.09
N TRP A 705 12.04 34.65 -22.17
CA TRP A 705 11.94 33.46 -23.00
C TRP A 705 12.93 32.39 -22.55
N ALA A 706 12.47 31.17 -22.43
CA ALA A 706 13.28 30.01 -22.14
C ALA A 706 13.38 29.10 -23.37
N ALA A 707 14.59 28.66 -23.69
CA ALA A 707 14.86 27.83 -24.88
C ALA A 707 14.60 26.33 -24.60
N SER A 708 14.62 25.93 -23.34
CA SER A 708 14.43 24.53 -22.89
C SER A 708 13.66 24.48 -21.57
N PRO A 709 13.06 23.32 -21.22
CA PRO A 709 12.45 23.12 -19.91
C PRO A 709 13.43 23.34 -18.74
N GLU A 710 14.72 23.01 -18.92
CA GLU A 710 15.75 23.26 -17.89
C GLU A 710 16.01 24.76 -17.71
N ASP A 711 16.04 25.54 -18.81
CA ASP A 711 16.13 26.99 -18.74
C ASP A 711 14.88 27.58 -18.08
N GLU A 712 13.70 27.10 -18.42
CA GLU A 712 12.44 27.57 -17.89
C GLU A 712 12.41 27.46 -16.36
N ILE A 713 12.75 26.30 -15.79
CA ILE A 713 12.74 26.10 -14.34
C ILE A 713 13.84 26.88 -13.63
N ASN A 714 15.05 26.95 -14.22
CA ASN A 714 16.17 27.68 -13.63
C ASN A 714 15.95 29.19 -13.65
N MET A 715 15.41 29.74 -14.74
CA MET A 715 15.00 31.15 -14.81
C MET A 715 13.85 31.46 -13.87
N THR A 716 12.87 30.56 -13.73
CA THR A 716 11.77 30.72 -12.77
C THR A 716 12.29 30.74 -11.33
N ALA A 717 13.26 29.88 -10.97
CA ALA A 717 13.91 29.87 -9.67
C ALA A 717 14.75 31.12 -9.38
N ALA A 718 15.16 31.85 -10.41
CA ALA A 718 15.95 33.07 -10.35
C ALA A 718 15.11 34.36 -10.40
N LEU A 719 13.79 34.28 -10.55
CA LEU A 719 12.91 35.45 -10.53
C LEU A 719 13.04 36.23 -9.22
N ASP A 720 13.05 37.55 -9.34
CA ASP A 720 13.13 38.49 -8.20
C ASP A 720 11.78 39.09 -7.81
N ALA A 721 10.74 38.84 -8.60
CA ALA A 721 9.39 39.31 -8.34
C ALA A 721 8.33 38.34 -8.87
N PRO A 722 7.24 38.08 -8.10
CA PRO A 722 6.22 37.11 -8.47
C PRO A 722 5.30 37.55 -9.63
N VAL A 723 5.38 38.81 -10.02
CA VAL A 723 4.63 39.37 -11.16
C VAL A 723 5.36 39.25 -12.49
N ARG A 724 6.54 38.65 -12.52
CA ARG A 724 7.26 38.29 -13.73
C ARG A 724 6.96 36.85 -14.13
N ALA A 725 7.05 36.54 -15.43
CA ALA A 725 6.85 35.21 -15.96
C ALA A 725 8.05 34.71 -16.77
N VAL A 726 8.22 33.40 -16.86
CA VAL A 726 9.10 32.72 -17.79
C VAL A 726 8.22 31.93 -18.76
N VAL A 727 8.45 32.06 -20.03
CA VAL A 727 7.63 31.45 -21.10
C VAL A 727 8.53 30.69 -22.06
N HIS A 728 8.19 29.47 -22.41
CA HIS A 728 8.94 28.67 -23.36
C HIS A 728 8.85 29.26 -24.76
N GLU A 729 9.96 29.27 -25.51
CA GLU A 729 10.08 29.87 -26.86
C GLU A 729 9.07 29.30 -27.87
N GLU A 730 8.57 28.09 -27.67
CA GLU A 730 7.53 27.47 -28.52
C GLU A 730 6.25 28.33 -28.62
N TYR A 731 5.97 29.15 -27.59
CA TYR A 731 4.78 30.01 -27.53
C TYR A 731 5.00 31.40 -28.14
N GLN A 732 6.20 31.74 -28.66
CA GLN A 732 6.47 33.05 -29.29
C GLN A 732 5.48 33.38 -30.39
N GLY A 733 5.12 32.37 -31.20
CA GLY A 733 4.16 32.54 -32.30
C GLY A 733 2.76 32.97 -31.81
N SER A 734 2.33 32.47 -30.66
CA SER A 734 1.02 32.79 -30.05
C SER A 734 1.01 34.16 -29.35
N MET A 735 2.20 34.70 -29.06
CA MET A 735 2.38 35.99 -28.37
C MET A 735 2.88 37.11 -29.33
N ASN A 736 2.83 36.91 -30.65
CA ASN A 736 3.23 37.89 -31.62
C ASN A 736 2.35 39.17 -31.53
N GLY A 737 2.99 40.31 -31.32
CA GLY A 737 2.32 41.61 -31.16
C GLY A 737 2.01 41.99 -29.71
N MET A 738 2.20 41.09 -28.74
CA MET A 738 2.12 41.44 -27.34
C MET A 738 3.39 42.15 -26.87
N SER A 739 3.24 43.09 -25.98
CA SER A 739 4.35 43.80 -25.36
C SER A 739 4.19 43.77 -23.82
N PRO A 740 5.28 43.64 -23.06
CA PRO A 740 5.24 43.77 -21.62
C PRO A 740 4.67 45.13 -21.18
N GLY A 741 4.08 45.17 -19.96
CA GLY A 741 3.60 46.41 -19.37
C GLY A 741 2.09 46.56 -19.38
N ALA A 742 1.33 45.57 -19.83
CA ALA A 742 -0.13 45.57 -19.59
C ALA A 742 -0.40 45.56 -18.06
N THR A 743 -1.33 46.39 -17.63
CA THR A 743 -1.76 46.46 -16.23
C THR A 743 -3.23 46.11 -16.12
N GLY A 744 -3.65 45.65 -14.97
CA GLY A 744 -5.05 45.31 -14.71
C GLY A 744 -5.20 44.24 -13.65
N THR A 745 -6.41 43.68 -13.60
CA THR A 745 -6.77 42.66 -12.61
C THR A 745 -7.40 41.45 -13.31
N ILE A 746 -7.13 40.28 -12.78
CA ILE A 746 -7.85 39.04 -13.09
C ILE A 746 -8.36 38.51 -11.77
N GLN A 747 -9.69 38.37 -11.64
CA GLN A 747 -10.35 37.97 -10.39
C GLN A 747 -11.15 36.69 -10.58
N LEU A 748 -11.01 35.76 -9.65
CA LEU A 748 -11.82 34.56 -9.61
C LEU A 748 -13.24 34.93 -9.12
N VAL A 749 -14.25 34.72 -9.94
CA VAL A 749 -15.64 35.05 -9.65
C VAL A 749 -16.49 33.84 -9.28
N ASN A 750 -16.15 32.67 -9.83
CA ASN A 750 -16.83 31.43 -9.47
C ASN A 750 -15.82 30.30 -9.34
N TYR A 751 -16.01 29.49 -8.28
CA TYR A 751 -15.11 28.38 -7.94
C TYR A 751 -15.91 27.11 -7.64
N THR A 752 -15.68 26.10 -8.45
CA THR A 752 -15.86 24.68 -8.08
C THR A 752 -14.59 23.92 -8.46
N PRO A 753 -14.33 22.73 -7.91
CA PRO A 753 -13.07 22.03 -8.20
C PRO A 753 -12.80 21.77 -9.69
N ASP A 754 -13.85 21.54 -10.49
CA ASP A 754 -13.74 21.27 -11.94
C ASP A 754 -13.96 22.50 -12.82
N TYR A 755 -14.36 23.64 -12.25
CA TYR A 755 -14.71 24.84 -13.02
C TYR A 755 -14.31 26.10 -12.29
N LEU A 756 -13.45 26.88 -12.94
CA LEU A 756 -12.96 28.16 -12.49
C LEU A 756 -13.39 29.24 -13.50
N GLU A 757 -14.02 30.29 -13.02
CA GLU A 757 -14.45 31.42 -13.84
C GLU A 757 -13.78 32.69 -13.36
N TYR A 758 -13.16 33.39 -14.28
CA TYR A 758 -12.42 34.62 -14.00
C TYR A 758 -12.98 35.80 -14.78
N GLU A 759 -12.95 36.96 -14.16
CA GLU A 759 -13.23 38.25 -14.82
C GLU A 759 -11.91 39.02 -14.93
N SER A 760 -11.58 39.51 -16.12
CA SER A 760 -10.38 40.28 -16.36
C SER A 760 -10.71 41.70 -16.81
N ASN A 761 -9.94 42.68 -16.27
CA ASN A 761 -10.01 44.07 -16.69
C ASN A 761 -8.58 44.56 -16.92
N LEU A 762 -8.17 44.67 -18.20
CA LEU A 762 -6.80 44.94 -18.62
C LEU A 762 -6.73 46.27 -19.37
N SER A 763 -5.61 47.00 -19.22
CA SER A 763 -5.34 48.26 -19.92
C SER A 763 -4.99 48.05 -21.40
N ALA A 764 -4.46 46.86 -21.75
CA ALA A 764 -4.06 46.43 -23.06
C ALA A 764 -4.05 44.89 -23.15
N GLU A 765 -3.79 44.33 -24.31
CA GLU A 765 -3.50 42.91 -24.47
C GLU A 765 -2.27 42.52 -23.66
N GLY A 766 -2.35 41.49 -22.88
CA GLY A 766 -1.29 41.11 -21.92
C GLY A 766 -1.32 39.62 -21.55
N LEU A 767 -0.25 39.16 -20.95
CA LEU A 767 -0.10 37.79 -20.49
C LEU A 767 -0.73 37.60 -19.12
N GLY A 768 -1.80 36.80 -19.06
CA GLY A 768 -2.39 36.34 -17.79
C GLY A 768 -1.70 35.08 -17.30
N VAL A 769 -1.33 35.07 -16.03
CA VAL A 769 -0.71 33.92 -15.36
C VAL A 769 -1.66 33.41 -14.27
N PHE A 770 -1.87 32.09 -14.22
CA PHE A 770 -2.74 31.45 -13.25
C PHE A 770 -1.90 30.61 -12.28
N SER A 771 -2.23 30.67 -11.00
CA SER A 771 -1.54 29.87 -9.96
C SER A 771 -2.03 28.41 -9.89
N GLU A 772 -2.83 28.00 -10.85
CA GLU A 772 -3.31 26.63 -11.04
C GLU A 772 -2.27 25.78 -11.80
N ILE A 773 -2.23 24.47 -11.54
CA ILE A 773 -1.29 23.54 -12.18
C ILE A 773 -1.99 22.82 -13.35
#